data_57d0052c6a60932d167538a89efab14f
#
_entry.id   57d0052c6a60932d167538a89efab14f
#
_cell.length_a   1.000
_cell.length_b   1.000
_cell.length_c   1.000
_cell.angle_alpha   90.00
_cell.angle_beta   90.00
_cell.angle_gamma   90.00
#
_symmetry.space_group_name_H-M   'P 1'
#
loop_
_entity.id
_entity.type
_entity.pdbx_description
1 polymer ?
#
loop_
_entity_poly.entity_id
_entity_poly.type
_entity_poly.pdbx_seq_one_letter_code
_entity_poly.pdbx_strand_id
1 'polypeptide(L)'
;MTRTQTQIRRVAVIGAGISGVVSAAHALQAGLEVQVFERSHAAGGVWLFDERKALEPSYTILRPLESEKYFDTKQLGKDFQLVHAPPGPCYEHLKNNVSTPLMRVKLNAWPEGTEDYVNHSVLRDYIQDTSRKTGVHDVTIYGARVKNVSKNDGVWELTWSKLEDQDGVLREVETVSIFDAVIVANGHYHTPRVPDTPGLAEAKARFPDRVKHSKGYRRAEGFEGKNILLIGGAVSAIDIAKEISSQANTIYQSTRNGEFDISANILPENGVRISEIARYEILDDADTDVPEDKPLPLKIHLKSGQELCNIDQIIICTGYQFTLPFLPDFHDDSLTPEDAKDNDTILISDGSQAHNLHKDIFYIPDPTLAFVGVPFYTATYTLFEFQAITVANVFAGLTDLPSETALRSEYRERVKKKGVGKKFHSLKDIEEDYVKELLDWVNAGRAERGLDSIEGHTETWHAAKEAQRERLKAFFEVSKRDSGVALCTHGEFSQATMVDDERAVRADTDTDTSEIIRKDPKKRWVSYIWDTFDKSPEERRLLTKLDAAILTFASLGYFIKNLDQININNAFVSGMKEDLGMYNNQLNYMQACWTVGYVIGEIPSNMLLTKIRPRYWLPTMEVIWTVLTFCLSRCNTPTQFYVLRFFIGLAESTFYPGMQYLIGSWYRKDELAKRSCIFHASSGIASMFSGYLMAGVYNLHGKGGFRGWQWLFIIDGVISLPIALSGYFLMPDVPEIAKPWFLTEKEVALSVKRMQLEGRKPRGPYTKAKLKKIFTSWHIYLLTLLYITFNNSSGAQPIFQQFLKSSTNPVYTITQINAYPTTTHAVQVVTTLIYAWSSDTFLGGRRWPPILVGACFNIMCYASLAVWNIPVAWKWACLIMCGAGYGLSGLCMAWAHEICSADNEERALVVGSMNEMAYVFQAWLPQVVWQQVDAPQYRKGYITGTVMSTVLIGTTFAIRFLQHREEGEKRGGVDVSGEESESGTEEGAGSERGAVVVPVQGKL
;
A
#
# COMPACT_ATOMS: atom_id res chain seq x y z
N MET A 1 11.12 -1.30 -49.42
CA MET A 1 11.93 -0.20 -49.91
C MET A 1 12.76 0.30 -48.75
N THR A 2 14.07 0.06 -48.77
CA THR A 2 15.03 0.59 -47.80
C THR A 2 15.02 2.11 -47.94
N ARG A 3 14.54 2.84 -46.88
CA ARG A 3 14.74 4.29 -46.79
C ARG A 3 16.25 4.53 -46.89
N THR A 4 16.70 5.26 -47.91
CA THR A 4 18.05 5.86 -47.96
C THR A 4 18.13 6.76 -46.72
N GLN A 5 18.81 6.35 -45.66
CA GLN A 5 19.07 7.19 -44.50
C GLN A 5 19.84 8.42 -44.97
N THR A 6 19.20 9.57 -45.03
CA THR A 6 19.87 10.85 -45.21
C THR A 6 20.83 11.01 -44.03
N GLN A 7 22.12 11.18 -44.33
CA GLN A 7 23.15 11.32 -43.31
C GLN A 7 22.86 12.59 -42.51
N ILE A 8 22.48 12.45 -41.21
CA ILE A 8 22.27 13.59 -40.30
C ILE A 8 23.62 14.24 -40.04
N ARG A 9 23.74 15.55 -40.29
CA ARG A 9 24.95 16.35 -40.06
C ARG A 9 24.64 17.51 -39.10
N ARG A 10 23.54 18.24 -39.35
CA ARG A 10 23.16 19.44 -38.62
C ARG A 10 21.96 19.16 -37.71
N VAL A 11 22.17 19.40 -36.44
CA VAL A 11 21.16 19.11 -35.40
C VAL A 11 20.77 20.38 -34.62
N ALA A 12 19.47 20.68 -34.55
CA ALA A 12 18.95 21.71 -33.66
C ALA A 12 18.61 21.10 -32.30
N VAL A 13 18.96 21.78 -31.19
CA VAL A 13 18.56 21.43 -29.85
C VAL A 13 17.70 22.57 -29.26
N ILE A 14 16.49 22.29 -28.82
CA ILE A 14 15.56 23.29 -28.31
C ILE A 14 15.56 23.24 -26.79
N GLY A 15 16.15 24.25 -26.13
CA GLY A 15 16.32 24.38 -24.70
C GLY A 15 17.74 24.11 -24.22
N ALA A 16 18.25 24.89 -23.28
CA ALA A 16 19.54 24.73 -22.60
C ALA A 16 19.40 24.46 -21.09
N GLY A 17 18.37 23.73 -20.70
CA GLY A 17 18.32 23.03 -19.44
C GLY A 17 19.29 21.84 -19.44
N ILE A 18 19.30 21.03 -18.37
CA ILE A 18 20.22 19.88 -18.31
C ILE A 18 20.01 18.92 -19.49
N SER A 19 18.78 18.64 -19.90
CA SER A 19 18.47 17.76 -21.05
C SER A 19 19.11 18.27 -22.34
N GLY A 20 18.99 19.57 -22.59
CA GLY A 20 19.55 20.17 -23.80
C GLY A 20 21.08 20.24 -23.78
N VAL A 21 21.67 20.58 -22.63
CA VAL A 21 23.14 20.63 -22.48
C VAL A 21 23.77 19.25 -22.70
N VAL A 22 23.26 18.18 -22.07
CA VAL A 22 23.81 16.83 -22.30
C VAL A 22 23.55 16.33 -23.71
N SER A 23 22.39 16.67 -24.31
CA SER A 23 22.08 16.29 -25.71
C SER A 23 23.03 16.93 -26.71
N ALA A 24 23.25 18.23 -26.56
CA ALA A 24 24.18 18.98 -27.41
C ALA A 24 25.63 18.48 -27.24
N ALA A 25 26.07 18.25 -25.99
CA ALA A 25 27.40 17.77 -25.67
C ALA A 25 27.69 16.41 -26.33
N HIS A 26 26.79 15.42 -26.16
CA HIS A 26 26.98 14.09 -26.75
C HIS A 26 26.86 14.12 -28.31
N ALA A 27 25.99 14.97 -28.84
CA ALA A 27 25.93 15.17 -30.31
C ALA A 27 27.21 15.78 -30.88
N LEU A 28 27.80 16.79 -30.20
CA LEU A 28 29.11 17.37 -30.59
C LEU A 28 30.22 16.31 -30.49
N GLN A 29 30.25 15.50 -29.40
CA GLN A 29 31.24 14.42 -29.26
C GLN A 29 31.09 13.34 -30.36
N ALA A 30 29.85 13.12 -30.82
CA ALA A 30 29.58 12.20 -31.94
C ALA A 30 29.94 12.78 -33.34
N GLY A 31 30.47 14.01 -33.40
CA GLY A 31 30.89 14.66 -34.64
C GLY A 31 29.78 15.37 -35.44
N LEU A 32 28.62 15.64 -34.79
CA LEU A 32 27.53 16.38 -35.43
C LEU A 32 27.70 17.88 -35.26
N GLU A 33 27.23 18.65 -36.25
CA GLU A 33 27.12 20.10 -36.13
C GLU A 33 25.88 20.47 -35.35
N VAL A 34 26.04 21.10 -34.19
CA VAL A 34 24.95 21.39 -33.23
C VAL A 34 24.73 22.88 -33.11
N GLN A 35 23.44 23.28 -33.09
CA GLN A 35 23.01 24.61 -32.73
C GLN A 35 21.93 24.47 -31.60
N VAL A 36 22.17 25.15 -30.48
CA VAL A 36 21.23 25.16 -29.35
C VAL A 36 20.46 26.49 -29.33
N PHE A 37 19.15 26.42 -29.08
CA PHE A 37 18.26 27.59 -28.96
C PHE A 37 17.70 27.65 -27.55
N GLU A 38 18.07 28.70 -26.80
CA GLU A 38 17.59 28.93 -25.44
C GLU A 38 16.95 30.32 -25.34
N ARG A 39 15.68 30.32 -24.88
CA ARG A 39 14.92 31.59 -24.73
C ARG A 39 15.37 32.45 -23.55
N SER A 40 15.99 31.84 -22.52
CA SER A 40 16.55 32.57 -21.37
C SER A 40 17.93 33.13 -21.71
N HIS A 41 18.43 34.00 -20.85
CA HIS A 41 19.75 34.64 -21.02
C HIS A 41 20.92 33.71 -20.66
N ALA A 42 20.66 32.55 -20.05
CA ALA A 42 21.69 31.60 -19.64
C ALA A 42 21.16 30.17 -19.64
N ALA A 43 22.07 29.19 -19.68
CA ALA A 43 21.73 27.78 -19.45
C ALA A 43 21.31 27.55 -17.99
N GLY A 44 20.41 26.57 -17.76
CA GLY A 44 19.97 26.20 -16.42
C GLY A 44 18.53 25.70 -16.33
N GLY A 45 17.70 26.04 -17.34
CA GLY A 45 16.31 25.56 -17.41
C GLY A 45 15.49 25.88 -16.16
N VAL A 46 14.89 24.88 -15.55
CA VAL A 46 14.03 25.03 -14.36
C VAL A 46 14.76 25.58 -13.12
N TRP A 47 16.09 25.52 -13.07
CA TRP A 47 16.91 25.97 -11.94
C TRP A 47 17.34 27.43 -12.04
N LEU A 48 16.94 28.13 -13.14
CA LEU A 48 17.13 29.57 -13.25
C LEU A 48 16.09 30.29 -12.40
N PHE A 49 16.56 30.96 -11.34
CA PHE A 49 15.72 31.86 -10.56
C PHE A 49 15.59 33.20 -11.30
N ASP A 50 14.35 33.69 -11.40
CA ASP A 50 14.00 34.98 -11.98
C ASP A 50 13.07 35.69 -11.01
N GLU A 51 13.44 36.86 -10.56
CA GLU A 51 12.64 37.66 -9.62
C GLU A 51 11.31 38.13 -10.23
N ARG A 52 11.27 38.24 -11.57
CA ARG A 52 10.04 38.62 -12.26
C ARG A 52 8.97 37.54 -12.04
N LYS A 53 7.75 38.00 -11.81
CA LYS A 53 6.61 37.07 -11.73
C LYS A 53 6.20 36.66 -13.13
N ALA A 54 5.97 35.38 -13.33
CA ALA A 54 5.41 34.86 -14.56
C ALA A 54 4.00 35.44 -14.77
N LEU A 55 3.60 35.61 -16.02
CA LEU A 55 2.22 35.97 -16.34
C LEU A 55 1.26 34.89 -15.84
N GLU A 56 0.13 35.32 -15.25
CA GLU A 56 -0.89 34.42 -14.78
C GLU A 56 -1.59 33.71 -15.96
N PRO A 57 -1.85 32.40 -15.85
CA PRO A 57 -2.57 31.65 -16.87
C PRO A 57 -4.03 32.14 -16.97
N SER A 58 -4.72 31.73 -18.01
CA SER A 58 -6.17 31.81 -18.05
C SER A 58 -6.79 30.87 -17.01
N TYR A 59 -7.86 31.35 -16.36
CA TYR A 59 -8.66 30.57 -15.43
C TYR A 59 -9.95 30.04 -16.05
N THR A 60 -10.16 30.32 -17.33
CA THR A 60 -11.08 29.55 -18.17
C THR A 60 -10.35 28.33 -18.69
N ILE A 61 -11.07 27.24 -18.90
CA ILE A 61 -10.48 26.01 -19.45
C ILE A 61 -9.95 26.32 -20.84
N LEU A 62 -8.62 26.30 -20.97
CA LEU A 62 -7.99 26.37 -22.27
C LEU A 62 -7.33 25.02 -22.57
N ARG A 63 -7.45 24.62 -23.83
CA ARG A 63 -6.73 23.47 -24.34
C ARG A 63 -5.22 23.76 -24.38
N PRO A 64 -4.34 22.74 -24.41
CA PRO A 64 -2.88 22.93 -24.36
C PRO A 64 -2.34 24.01 -25.28
N LEU A 65 -2.70 23.97 -26.56
CA LEU A 65 -2.24 24.93 -27.55
C LEU A 65 -2.86 26.32 -27.42
N GLU A 66 -4.14 26.39 -26.99
CA GLU A 66 -4.85 27.66 -26.72
C GLU A 66 -4.26 28.37 -25.48
N SER A 67 -3.83 27.60 -24.48
CA SER A 67 -3.18 28.14 -23.28
C SER A 67 -1.90 28.91 -23.59
N GLU A 68 -1.14 28.46 -24.60
CA GLU A 68 0.06 29.16 -25.05
C GLU A 68 -0.29 30.41 -25.91
N LYS A 69 -1.25 30.27 -26.82
CA LYS A 69 -1.74 31.40 -27.64
C LYS A 69 -2.36 32.52 -26.81
N TYR A 70 -2.89 32.21 -25.64
CA TYR A 70 -3.44 33.22 -24.72
C TYR A 70 -2.44 34.31 -24.36
N PHE A 71 -1.16 33.97 -24.22
CA PHE A 71 -0.09 34.92 -23.93
C PHE A 71 0.31 35.74 -25.16
N ASP A 72 0.27 35.17 -26.35
CA ASP A 72 0.65 35.83 -27.58
C ASP A 72 -0.41 36.87 -28.04
N THR A 73 -1.69 36.69 -27.66
CA THR A 73 -2.79 37.57 -28.09
C THR A 73 -3.01 38.79 -27.20
N LYS A 74 -2.47 38.82 -25.98
CA LYS A 74 -2.52 40.02 -25.14
C LYS A 74 -1.70 41.14 -25.76
N GLN A 75 -2.29 42.31 -25.97
CA GLN A 75 -1.57 43.56 -26.32
C GLN A 75 -0.68 43.97 -25.17
N LEU A 76 0.56 43.54 -25.21
CA LEU A 76 1.51 43.52 -24.12
C LEU A 76 2.48 44.68 -24.24
N GLY A 77 2.15 45.84 -23.74
CA GLY A 77 3.09 46.94 -23.61
C GLY A 77 4.41 46.54 -22.89
N LYS A 78 4.45 46.70 -21.57
CA LYS A 78 5.64 46.41 -20.75
C LYS A 78 5.91 44.91 -20.56
N ASP A 79 4.97 44.04 -20.86
CA ASP A 79 5.04 42.59 -20.60
C ASP A 79 5.60 41.77 -21.77
N PHE A 80 6.00 42.42 -22.88
CA PHE A 80 6.52 41.76 -24.08
C PHE A 80 7.74 40.87 -23.82
N GLN A 81 8.64 41.31 -22.92
CA GLN A 81 9.78 40.49 -22.45
C GLN A 81 9.36 39.24 -21.69
N LEU A 82 8.27 39.30 -20.91
CA LEU A 82 7.74 38.16 -20.15
C LEU A 82 7.11 37.11 -21.07
N VAL A 83 6.57 37.50 -22.23
CA VAL A 83 6.07 36.56 -23.24
C VAL A 83 7.20 35.91 -24.01
N HIS A 84 8.22 36.68 -24.38
CA HIS A 84 9.38 36.17 -25.15
C HIS A 84 10.20 35.18 -24.31
N ALA A 85 10.54 35.55 -23.06
CA ALA A 85 11.30 34.73 -22.13
C ALA A 85 10.60 34.68 -20.75
N PRO A 86 9.53 33.85 -20.64
CA PRO A 86 8.77 33.77 -19.41
C PRO A 86 9.59 33.12 -18.29
N PRO A 87 9.50 33.64 -17.05
CA PRO A 87 10.14 33.06 -15.90
C PRO A 87 9.68 31.63 -15.64
N GLY A 88 10.62 30.80 -15.23
CA GLY A 88 10.37 29.44 -14.78
C GLY A 88 9.65 29.37 -13.41
N PRO A 89 9.35 28.19 -12.89
CA PRO A 89 8.72 27.98 -11.59
C PRO A 89 9.71 28.01 -10.40
N CYS A 90 10.97 28.39 -10.62
CA CYS A 90 11.98 28.45 -9.57
C CYS A 90 11.64 29.52 -8.52
N TYR A 91 11.82 29.21 -7.23
CA TYR A 91 11.68 30.12 -6.10
C TYR A 91 12.97 30.14 -5.27
N GLU A 92 13.15 31.13 -4.44
CA GLU A 92 14.44 31.50 -3.81
C GLU A 92 15.10 30.34 -3.02
N HIS A 93 14.31 29.59 -2.28
CA HIS A 93 14.83 28.51 -1.43
C HIS A 93 14.61 27.12 -2.02
N LEU A 94 14.34 27.02 -3.32
CA LEU A 94 14.19 25.74 -4.00
C LEU A 94 15.47 24.89 -3.86
N LYS A 95 15.31 23.67 -3.38
CA LYS A 95 16.37 22.66 -3.30
C LYS A 95 16.02 21.44 -4.17
N ASN A 96 17.05 20.68 -4.54
CA ASN A 96 16.83 19.38 -5.17
C ASN A 96 16.14 18.39 -4.19
N ASN A 97 15.32 17.52 -4.73
CA ASN A 97 14.67 16.42 -4.01
C ASN A 97 15.30 15.04 -4.30
N VAL A 98 16.29 15.02 -5.18
CA VAL A 98 17.14 13.87 -5.54
C VAL A 98 18.59 14.24 -5.21
N SER A 99 19.34 13.39 -4.50
CA SER A 99 20.69 13.72 -4.04
C SER A 99 21.67 13.97 -5.21
N THR A 100 22.64 14.86 -4.99
CA THR A 100 23.62 15.25 -6.02
C THR A 100 24.41 14.08 -6.61
N PRO A 101 24.79 13.00 -5.87
CA PRO A 101 25.42 11.83 -6.49
C PRO A 101 24.56 11.13 -7.55
N LEU A 102 23.22 11.15 -7.36
CA LEU A 102 22.27 10.61 -8.36
C LEU A 102 22.07 11.55 -9.55
N MET A 103 22.37 12.82 -9.38
CA MET A 103 22.27 13.86 -10.42
C MET A 103 23.61 14.15 -11.11
N ARG A 104 24.66 13.35 -10.89
CA ARG A 104 25.97 13.53 -11.51
C ARG A 104 25.95 13.01 -12.95
N VAL A 105 26.20 13.88 -13.93
CA VAL A 105 26.42 13.47 -15.32
C VAL A 105 27.86 12.95 -15.52
N LYS A 106 28.05 12.06 -16.49
CA LYS A 106 29.38 11.55 -16.87
C LYS A 106 30.29 12.64 -17.42
N LEU A 107 29.70 13.64 -18.07
CA LEU A 107 30.41 14.75 -18.71
C LEU A 107 31.06 15.72 -17.71
N ASN A 108 30.59 15.75 -16.46
CA ASN A 108 31.08 16.68 -15.44
C ASN A 108 30.93 16.09 -14.04
N ALA A 109 31.91 16.34 -13.18
CA ALA A 109 31.84 15.97 -11.77
C ALA A 109 31.35 17.17 -10.94
N TRP A 110 30.65 16.88 -9.83
CA TRP A 110 30.39 17.90 -8.83
C TRP A 110 31.68 18.40 -8.21
N PRO A 111 31.76 19.68 -7.81
CA PRO A 111 32.87 20.17 -7.00
C PRO A 111 33.03 19.34 -5.72
N GLU A 112 34.27 19.17 -5.25
CA GLU A 112 34.55 18.43 -4.03
C GLU A 112 33.85 19.08 -2.85
N GLY A 113 33.21 18.29 -1.97
CA GLY A 113 32.47 18.78 -0.81
C GLY A 113 31.03 19.25 -1.13
N THR A 114 30.52 19.05 -2.33
CA THR A 114 29.13 19.39 -2.64
C THR A 114 28.17 18.54 -1.79
N GLU A 115 27.25 19.20 -1.08
CA GLU A 115 26.21 18.55 -0.28
C GLU A 115 25.20 17.78 -1.14
N ASP A 116 24.53 16.78 -0.56
CA ASP A 116 23.50 15.98 -1.23
C ASP A 116 22.28 16.81 -1.67
N TYR A 117 21.90 17.81 -0.86
CA TYR A 117 20.71 18.64 -1.09
C TYR A 117 21.10 20.12 -1.07
N VAL A 118 21.20 20.69 -2.24
CA VAL A 118 21.72 22.05 -2.48
C VAL A 118 20.62 22.98 -3.00
N ASN A 119 20.86 24.28 -2.88
CA ASN A 119 20.01 25.31 -3.45
C ASN A 119 20.06 25.30 -4.99
N HIS A 120 18.98 25.78 -5.63
CA HIS A 120 18.85 25.86 -7.09
C HIS A 120 20.07 26.54 -7.77
N SER A 121 20.71 27.51 -7.08
CA SER A 121 21.89 28.21 -7.62
C SER A 121 23.07 27.27 -7.88
N VAL A 122 23.33 26.31 -7.01
CA VAL A 122 24.39 25.31 -7.19
C VAL A 122 24.08 24.40 -8.40
N LEU A 123 22.82 24.04 -8.57
CA LEU A 123 22.38 23.22 -9.72
C LEU A 123 22.47 24.00 -11.04
N ARG A 124 22.08 25.25 -11.04
CA ARG A 124 22.26 26.18 -12.16
C ARG A 124 23.75 26.27 -12.54
N ASP A 125 24.61 26.53 -11.55
CA ASP A 125 26.03 26.70 -11.78
C ASP A 125 26.69 25.43 -12.35
N TYR A 126 26.26 24.26 -11.87
CA TYR A 126 26.69 22.97 -12.41
C TYR A 126 26.29 22.77 -13.88
N ILE A 127 25.06 23.15 -14.26
CA ILE A 127 24.60 23.05 -15.66
C ILE A 127 25.39 24.04 -16.55
N GLN A 128 25.62 25.25 -16.09
CA GLN A 128 26.40 26.25 -16.81
C GLN A 128 27.87 25.83 -16.96
N ASP A 129 28.48 25.28 -15.90
CA ASP A 129 29.81 24.74 -15.93
C ASP A 129 29.93 23.56 -16.91
N THR A 130 28.95 22.65 -16.88
CA THR A 130 28.88 21.54 -17.86
C THR A 130 28.78 22.08 -19.29
N SER A 131 27.94 23.07 -19.54
CA SER A 131 27.78 23.70 -20.85
C SER A 131 29.07 24.32 -21.35
N ARG A 132 29.84 25.02 -20.48
CA ARG A 132 31.15 25.60 -20.87
C ARG A 132 32.21 24.53 -21.14
N LYS A 133 32.35 23.56 -20.24
CA LYS A 133 33.37 22.50 -20.35
C LYS A 133 33.18 21.62 -21.59
N THR A 134 31.95 21.46 -22.03
CA THR A 134 31.63 20.63 -23.22
C THR A 134 31.55 21.40 -24.51
N GLY A 135 31.78 22.73 -24.52
CA GLY A 135 31.67 23.58 -25.68
C GLY A 135 30.24 23.91 -26.12
N VAL A 136 29.23 23.43 -25.39
CA VAL A 136 27.81 23.70 -25.67
C VAL A 136 27.48 25.18 -25.56
N HIS A 137 28.11 25.88 -24.61
CA HIS A 137 27.95 27.33 -24.47
C HIS A 137 28.22 28.10 -25.77
N ASP A 138 29.25 27.70 -26.54
CA ASP A 138 29.69 28.40 -27.72
C ASP A 138 28.76 28.19 -28.94
N VAL A 139 28.01 27.09 -28.93
CA VAL A 139 27.01 26.76 -29.96
C VAL A 139 25.58 27.09 -29.51
N THR A 140 25.38 27.81 -28.36
CA THR A 140 24.07 28.18 -27.85
C THR A 140 23.71 29.62 -28.21
N ILE A 141 22.57 29.83 -28.85
CA ILE A 141 21.96 31.15 -29.02
C ILE A 141 21.02 31.43 -27.83
N TYR A 142 21.47 32.28 -26.92
CA TYR A 142 20.65 32.74 -25.80
C TYR A 142 19.72 33.87 -26.21
N GLY A 143 18.57 33.97 -25.54
CA GLY A 143 17.50 34.91 -25.85
C GLY A 143 16.74 34.53 -27.14
N ALA A 144 16.89 33.30 -27.63
CA ALA A 144 16.25 32.77 -28.82
C ALA A 144 14.98 31.97 -28.48
N ARG A 145 13.80 32.53 -28.81
CA ARG A 145 12.51 31.83 -28.68
C ARG A 145 12.20 31.08 -29.99
N VAL A 146 12.10 29.76 -29.94
CA VAL A 146 11.64 28.96 -31.10
C VAL A 146 10.14 29.12 -31.20
N LYS A 147 9.66 29.54 -32.40
CA LYS A 147 8.22 29.86 -32.68
C LYS A 147 7.54 28.77 -33.50
N ASN A 148 8.26 28.21 -34.47
CA ASN A 148 7.71 27.15 -35.32
C ASN A 148 8.81 26.17 -35.75
N VAL A 149 8.45 24.89 -35.79
CA VAL A 149 9.30 23.81 -36.34
C VAL A 149 8.43 23.01 -37.29
N SER A 150 8.80 22.99 -38.56
CA SER A 150 8.11 22.25 -39.62
C SER A 150 9.08 21.49 -40.48
N LYS A 151 8.62 20.42 -41.12
CA LYS A 151 9.47 19.65 -42.05
C LYS A 151 9.03 19.86 -43.46
N ASN A 152 9.94 20.44 -44.29
CA ASN A 152 9.72 20.71 -45.71
C ASN A 152 10.84 20.06 -46.56
N ASP A 153 10.48 19.39 -47.63
CA ASP A 153 11.41 18.72 -48.56
C ASP A 153 12.47 17.82 -47.87
N GLY A 154 12.09 17.20 -46.72
CA GLY A 154 12.96 16.27 -45.98
C GLY A 154 13.89 16.92 -44.95
N VAL A 155 13.91 18.25 -44.86
CA VAL A 155 14.69 19.01 -43.84
C VAL A 155 13.79 19.71 -42.84
N TRP A 156 14.29 19.96 -41.67
CA TRP A 156 13.58 20.69 -40.59
C TRP A 156 13.86 22.20 -40.75
N GLU A 157 12.81 22.97 -40.93
CA GLU A 157 12.83 24.44 -40.88
C GLU A 157 12.43 24.89 -39.48
N LEU A 158 13.32 25.61 -38.81
CA LEU A 158 13.12 26.12 -37.45
C LEU A 158 13.08 27.64 -37.49
N THR A 159 11.90 28.22 -37.23
CA THR A 159 11.71 29.66 -37.10
C THR A 159 11.87 30.06 -35.64
N TRP A 160 12.79 30.97 -35.37
CA TRP A 160 13.07 31.47 -34.02
C TRP A 160 13.19 32.98 -34.03
N SER A 161 12.99 33.62 -32.90
CA SER A 161 13.04 35.08 -32.72
C SER A 161 13.96 35.49 -31.59
N LYS A 162 14.48 36.70 -31.70
CA LYS A 162 15.26 37.36 -30.66
C LYS A 162 14.79 38.79 -30.45
N LEU A 163 14.88 39.28 -29.24
CA LEU A 163 14.61 40.71 -28.96
C LEU A 163 15.85 41.53 -29.20
N GLU A 164 15.74 42.50 -30.12
CA GLU A 164 16.77 43.47 -30.39
C GLU A 164 16.32 44.87 -30.09
N ASP A 165 17.22 45.67 -29.53
CA ASP A 165 16.93 47.09 -29.29
C ASP A 165 17.24 47.85 -30.58
N GLN A 166 16.21 48.39 -31.22
CA GLN A 166 16.30 49.21 -32.39
C GLN A 166 15.75 50.61 -32.03
N ASP A 167 16.67 51.56 -31.89
CA ASP A 167 16.36 52.96 -31.56
C ASP A 167 15.62 53.17 -30.22
N GLY A 168 15.97 52.38 -29.19
CA GLY A 168 15.31 52.45 -27.87
C GLY A 168 13.97 51.68 -27.79
N VAL A 169 13.58 50.96 -28.85
CA VAL A 169 12.40 50.11 -28.89
C VAL A 169 12.78 48.65 -29.10
N LEU A 170 12.40 47.80 -28.16
CA LEU A 170 12.60 46.37 -28.30
C LEU A 170 11.70 45.80 -29.42
N ARG A 171 12.30 45.22 -30.43
CA ARG A 171 11.59 44.52 -31.51
C ARG A 171 11.95 43.05 -31.56
N GLU A 172 10.99 42.23 -31.91
CA GLU A 172 11.20 40.82 -32.16
C GLU A 172 11.67 40.61 -33.62
N VAL A 173 12.88 40.07 -33.77
CA VAL A 173 13.46 39.76 -35.09
C VAL A 173 13.42 38.27 -35.30
N GLU A 174 12.76 37.81 -36.35
CA GLU A 174 12.61 36.41 -36.71
C GLU A 174 13.70 35.97 -37.67
N THR A 175 14.20 34.74 -37.51
CA THR A 175 15.21 34.09 -38.34
C THR A 175 14.77 32.64 -38.60
N VAL A 176 15.03 32.13 -39.78
CA VAL A 176 14.81 30.73 -40.16
C VAL A 176 16.15 30.03 -40.28
N SER A 177 16.24 28.85 -39.71
CA SER A 177 17.44 27.98 -39.79
C SER A 177 17.04 26.56 -40.20
N ILE A 178 17.89 25.87 -40.94
CA ILE A 178 17.60 24.56 -41.54
C ILE A 178 18.49 23.49 -40.89
N PHE A 179 17.90 22.33 -40.56
CA PHE A 179 18.53 21.21 -39.88
C PHE A 179 18.11 19.86 -40.45
N ASP A 180 18.95 18.84 -40.32
CA ASP A 180 18.63 17.48 -40.70
C ASP A 180 17.79 16.76 -39.59
N ALA A 181 18.00 17.15 -38.32
CA ALA A 181 17.32 16.58 -37.19
C ALA A 181 17.09 17.62 -36.07
N VAL A 182 16.10 17.35 -35.22
CA VAL A 182 15.72 18.21 -34.08
C VAL A 182 15.65 17.39 -32.78
N ILE A 183 16.30 17.91 -31.75
CA ILE A 183 16.17 17.39 -30.35
C ILE A 183 15.36 18.39 -29.54
N VAL A 184 14.19 17.95 -29.05
CA VAL A 184 13.32 18.72 -28.19
C VAL A 184 13.68 18.45 -26.72
N ALA A 185 14.24 19.48 -26.06
CA ALA A 185 14.71 19.44 -24.67
C ALA A 185 14.16 20.61 -23.84
N ASN A 186 12.95 21.08 -24.20
CA ASN A 186 12.31 22.29 -23.65
C ASN A 186 11.72 22.11 -22.22
N GLY A 187 11.71 20.87 -21.70
CA GLY A 187 11.08 20.53 -20.42
C GLY A 187 9.53 20.57 -20.47
N HIS A 188 8.87 20.26 -19.36
CA HIS A 188 7.41 20.16 -19.27
C HIS A 188 6.80 20.93 -18.07
N TYR A 189 7.55 21.87 -17.45
CA TYR A 189 7.08 22.72 -16.34
C TYR A 189 6.85 24.16 -16.80
N HIS A 190 6.22 24.33 -17.97
CA HIS A 190 6.02 25.65 -18.52
C HIS A 190 4.57 26.12 -18.49
N THR A 191 3.63 25.36 -19.03
CA THR A 191 2.22 25.73 -19.15
C THR A 191 1.43 25.29 -17.92
N PRO A 192 0.95 26.24 -17.07
CA PRO A 192 0.21 25.92 -15.86
C PRO A 192 -1.10 25.20 -16.16
N ARG A 193 -1.42 24.22 -15.33
CA ARG A 193 -2.72 23.54 -15.35
C ARG A 193 -3.65 24.15 -14.31
N VAL A 194 -4.74 24.75 -14.75
CA VAL A 194 -5.78 25.30 -13.89
C VAL A 194 -6.95 24.31 -13.81
N PRO A 195 -7.46 23.94 -12.60
CA PRO A 195 -8.57 23.02 -12.49
C PRO A 195 -9.89 23.67 -12.93
N ASP A 196 -10.75 22.88 -13.56
CA ASP A 196 -12.12 23.26 -13.86
C ASP A 196 -12.99 23.12 -12.59
N THR A 197 -13.02 24.18 -11.80
CA THR A 197 -13.83 24.23 -10.58
C THR A 197 -14.81 25.41 -10.67
N PRO A 198 -16.13 25.15 -10.56
CA PRO A 198 -17.14 26.20 -10.66
C PRO A 198 -16.85 27.35 -9.71
N GLY A 199 -16.92 28.58 -10.22
CA GLY A 199 -16.66 29.81 -9.47
C GLY A 199 -15.20 30.23 -9.35
N LEU A 200 -14.24 29.40 -9.81
CA LEU A 200 -12.80 29.71 -9.72
C LEU A 200 -12.40 30.85 -10.66
N ALA A 201 -12.91 30.86 -11.89
CA ALA A 201 -12.63 31.90 -12.87
C ALA A 201 -13.20 33.26 -12.42
N GLU A 202 -14.40 33.27 -11.87
CA GLU A 202 -15.03 34.43 -11.28
C GLU A 202 -14.27 34.99 -10.07
N ALA A 203 -13.81 34.06 -9.18
CA ALA A 203 -12.99 34.44 -8.03
C ALA A 203 -11.65 35.05 -8.48
N LYS A 204 -11.00 34.50 -9.53
CA LYS A 204 -9.81 35.10 -10.12
C LYS A 204 -10.06 36.45 -10.74
N ALA A 205 -11.14 36.61 -11.50
CA ALA A 205 -11.47 37.87 -12.13
C ALA A 205 -11.74 38.97 -11.08
N ARG A 206 -12.35 38.61 -9.95
CA ARG A 206 -12.68 39.54 -8.86
C ARG A 206 -11.47 39.86 -7.97
N PHE A 207 -10.60 38.89 -7.69
CA PHE A 207 -9.46 39.00 -6.78
C PHE A 207 -8.14 38.57 -7.47
N PRO A 208 -7.70 39.29 -8.53
CA PRO A 208 -6.60 38.87 -9.39
C PRO A 208 -5.26 38.71 -8.67
N ASP A 209 -5.04 39.49 -7.61
CA ASP A 209 -3.79 39.46 -6.83
C ASP A 209 -3.79 38.43 -5.69
N ARG A 210 -4.95 37.88 -5.36
CA ARG A 210 -5.11 36.95 -4.23
C ARG A 210 -5.41 35.52 -4.64
N VAL A 211 -5.74 35.25 -5.92
CA VAL A 211 -5.88 33.94 -6.53
C VAL A 211 -4.79 33.78 -7.58
N LYS A 212 -3.80 32.94 -7.33
CA LYS A 212 -2.58 32.82 -8.17
C LYS A 212 -2.21 31.37 -8.42
N HIS A 213 -1.47 31.13 -9.53
CA HIS A 213 -0.83 29.84 -9.77
C HIS A 213 0.56 29.77 -9.11
N SER A 214 0.96 28.59 -8.63
CA SER A 214 2.26 28.35 -7.98
C SER A 214 3.47 28.69 -8.86
N LYS A 215 3.32 28.74 -10.19
CA LYS A 215 4.36 29.23 -11.10
C LYS A 215 4.82 30.65 -10.78
N GLY A 216 3.94 31.49 -10.27
CA GLY A 216 4.24 32.87 -9.85
C GLY A 216 4.80 33.02 -8.43
N TYR A 217 4.88 31.93 -7.65
CA TYR A 217 5.48 31.93 -6.32
C TYR A 217 6.99 32.16 -6.41
N ARG A 218 7.53 33.03 -5.54
CA ARG A 218 8.98 33.35 -5.51
C ARG A 218 9.57 33.28 -4.13
N ARG A 219 8.89 33.77 -3.09
CA ARG A 219 9.37 33.97 -1.71
C ARG A 219 8.24 33.83 -0.72
N ALA A 220 8.59 33.62 0.55
CA ALA A 220 7.65 33.48 1.66
C ALA A 220 7.10 34.83 2.19
N GLU A 221 7.70 35.97 1.82
CA GLU A 221 7.23 37.28 2.28
C GLU A 221 5.83 37.58 1.75
N GLY A 222 5.05 38.22 2.62
CA GLY A 222 3.66 38.62 2.31
C GLY A 222 2.61 37.59 2.68
N PHE A 223 3.00 36.54 3.42
CA PHE A 223 2.06 35.54 3.98
C PHE A 223 1.84 35.66 5.48
N GLU A 224 2.39 36.72 6.12
CA GLU A 224 2.36 36.94 7.56
C GLU A 224 0.91 37.00 8.09
N GLY A 225 0.58 36.09 9.03
CA GLY A 225 -0.71 35.98 9.69
C GLY A 225 -1.90 35.61 8.79
N LYS A 226 -1.65 35.18 7.55
CA LYS A 226 -2.69 34.85 6.57
C LYS A 226 -3.10 33.39 6.63
N ASN A 227 -4.37 33.13 6.31
CA ASN A 227 -4.90 31.79 6.06
C ASN A 227 -4.79 31.50 4.56
N ILE A 228 -4.01 30.52 4.20
CA ILE A 228 -3.65 30.20 2.82
C ILE A 228 -4.32 28.91 2.38
N LEU A 229 -4.93 28.93 1.20
CA LEU A 229 -5.47 27.73 0.57
C LEU A 229 -4.56 27.30 -0.59
N LEU A 230 -3.97 26.11 -0.46
CA LEU A 230 -3.19 25.43 -1.50
C LEU A 230 -4.07 24.36 -2.19
N ILE A 231 -4.15 24.41 -3.51
CA ILE A 231 -4.95 23.45 -4.30
C ILE A 231 -4.02 22.47 -5.01
N GLY A 232 -3.96 21.24 -4.53
CA GLY A 232 -3.11 20.17 -5.04
C GLY A 232 -2.33 19.45 -3.95
N GLY A 233 -2.02 18.18 -4.16
CA GLY A 233 -1.37 17.29 -3.18
C GLY A 233 0.08 16.92 -3.48
N ALA A 234 0.69 17.49 -4.53
CA ALA A 234 2.02 17.13 -4.99
C ALA A 234 3.13 18.04 -4.39
N VAL A 235 4.36 17.89 -4.89
CA VAL A 235 5.58 18.51 -4.36
C VAL A 235 5.43 20.02 -4.18
N SER A 236 4.96 20.77 -5.19
CA SER A 236 4.87 22.24 -5.12
C SER A 236 4.02 22.74 -3.95
N ALA A 237 2.90 22.06 -3.65
CA ALA A 237 2.03 22.46 -2.54
C ALA A 237 2.72 22.20 -1.19
N ILE A 238 3.42 21.10 -1.05
CA ILE A 238 4.16 20.75 0.18
C ILE A 238 5.34 21.68 0.41
N ASP A 239 6.09 22.00 -0.64
CA ASP A 239 7.26 22.86 -0.55
C ASP A 239 6.85 24.30 -0.16
N ILE A 240 5.83 24.85 -0.83
CA ILE A 240 5.27 26.15 -0.49
C ILE A 240 4.73 26.15 0.95
N ALA A 241 3.97 25.10 1.32
CA ALA A 241 3.46 24.99 2.69
C ALA A 241 4.56 25.05 3.74
N LYS A 242 5.67 24.34 3.51
CA LYS A 242 6.83 24.34 4.42
C LYS A 242 7.53 25.70 4.48
N GLU A 243 7.70 26.34 3.33
CA GLU A 243 8.42 27.60 3.25
C GLU A 243 7.65 28.75 3.93
N ILE A 244 6.32 28.80 3.78
CA ILE A 244 5.48 29.84 4.40
C ILE A 244 5.02 29.50 5.83
N SER A 245 5.32 28.30 6.34
CA SER A 245 4.77 27.81 7.61
C SER A 245 5.10 28.66 8.83
N SER A 246 6.28 29.28 8.85
CA SER A 246 6.70 30.14 9.95
C SER A 246 6.02 31.53 9.97
N GLN A 247 5.36 31.90 8.90
CA GLN A 247 4.73 33.22 8.70
C GLN A 247 3.20 33.11 8.61
N ALA A 248 2.68 32.09 7.93
CA ALA A 248 1.24 31.92 7.74
C ALA A 248 0.55 31.46 9.04
N ASN A 249 -0.69 31.90 9.24
CA ASN A 249 -1.51 31.45 10.36
C ASN A 249 -1.96 29.99 10.16
N THR A 250 -2.75 29.72 9.15
CA THR A 250 -3.20 28.35 8.83
C THR A 250 -3.04 28.07 7.33
N ILE A 251 -2.56 26.89 6.99
CA ILE A 251 -2.35 26.47 5.60
C ILE A 251 -3.30 25.32 5.29
N TYR A 252 -4.35 25.57 4.54
CA TYR A 252 -5.29 24.56 4.07
C TYR A 252 -4.78 23.96 2.76
N GLN A 253 -4.69 22.62 2.69
CA GLN A 253 -4.33 21.91 1.46
C GLN A 253 -5.49 21.07 0.96
N SER A 254 -6.09 21.46 -0.17
CA SER A 254 -7.15 20.71 -0.83
C SER A 254 -6.58 19.67 -1.80
N THR A 255 -7.01 18.41 -1.68
CA THR A 255 -6.59 17.33 -2.56
C THR A 255 -7.74 16.40 -2.95
N ARG A 256 -7.55 15.67 -4.07
CA ARG A 256 -8.45 14.60 -4.52
C ARG A 256 -8.11 13.25 -3.90
N ASN A 257 -7.07 13.16 -3.06
CA ASN A 257 -6.44 11.92 -2.62
C ASN A 257 -5.99 11.04 -3.81
N GLY A 258 -5.42 11.67 -4.82
CA GLY A 258 -4.91 11.02 -6.02
C GLY A 258 -3.61 10.25 -5.76
N GLU A 259 -3.23 9.40 -6.70
CA GLU A 259 -2.01 8.56 -6.61
C GLU A 259 -0.71 9.37 -6.47
N PHE A 260 -0.69 10.59 -6.99
CA PHE A 260 0.48 11.48 -6.94
C PHE A 260 0.49 12.41 -5.73
N ASP A 261 -0.51 12.31 -4.84
CA ASP A 261 -0.60 13.15 -3.66
C ASP A 261 0.36 12.64 -2.57
N ILE A 262 1.15 13.56 -2.04
CA ILE A 262 2.07 13.29 -0.94
C ILE A 262 1.27 13.20 0.37
N SER A 263 1.68 12.34 1.28
CA SER A 263 0.98 12.12 2.56
C SER A 263 0.77 13.43 3.35
N ALA A 264 -0.39 13.58 3.98
CA ALA A 264 -0.71 14.74 4.82
C ALA A 264 0.26 14.93 5.99
N ASN A 265 0.90 13.87 6.45
CA ASN A 265 1.84 13.90 7.56
C ASN A 265 3.13 14.71 7.29
N ILE A 266 3.29 15.22 6.07
CA ILE A 266 4.45 16.01 5.64
C ILE A 266 4.14 17.49 5.68
N LEU A 267 2.87 17.86 5.87
CA LEU A 267 2.48 19.24 6.10
C LEU A 267 3.11 19.77 7.40
N PRO A 268 3.41 21.08 7.46
CA PRO A 268 3.83 21.71 8.71
C PRO A 268 2.73 21.64 9.78
N GLU A 269 3.06 21.96 11.03
CA GLU A 269 2.13 21.87 12.18
C GLU A 269 0.85 22.69 11.98
N ASN A 270 0.95 23.89 11.36
CA ASN A 270 -0.20 24.73 11.00
C ASN A 270 -0.86 24.34 9.66
N GLY A 271 -0.50 23.19 9.09
CA GLY A 271 -1.03 22.69 7.82
C GLY A 271 -2.20 21.73 8.01
N VAL A 272 -3.34 22.00 7.40
CA VAL A 272 -4.55 21.17 7.48
C VAL A 272 -4.92 20.63 6.11
N ARG A 273 -5.01 19.30 5.96
CA ARG A 273 -5.52 18.68 4.74
C ARG A 273 -7.04 18.66 4.73
N ILE A 274 -7.61 19.17 3.64
CA ILE A 274 -9.05 19.20 3.39
C ILE A 274 -9.40 18.42 2.11
N SER A 275 -10.68 18.10 1.96
CA SER A 275 -11.18 17.40 0.76
C SER A 275 -11.14 18.30 -0.47
N GLU A 276 -11.39 17.72 -1.64
CA GLU A 276 -11.51 18.44 -2.91
C GLU A 276 -12.58 19.53 -2.86
N ILE A 277 -12.31 20.66 -3.52
CA ILE A 277 -13.24 21.77 -3.64
C ILE A 277 -14.33 21.42 -4.65
N ALA A 278 -15.58 21.63 -4.28
CA ALA A 278 -16.73 21.44 -5.15
C ALA A 278 -17.05 22.70 -5.96
N ARG A 279 -17.05 23.86 -5.32
CA ARG A 279 -17.32 25.17 -5.95
C ARG A 279 -16.87 26.34 -5.09
N TYR A 280 -16.67 27.47 -5.70
CA TYR A 280 -16.48 28.76 -5.05
C TYR A 280 -17.78 29.59 -5.15
N GLU A 281 -18.13 30.27 -4.08
CA GLU A 281 -19.28 31.14 -4.00
C GLU A 281 -18.82 32.54 -3.53
N ILE A 282 -18.98 33.52 -4.38
CA ILE A 282 -18.65 34.92 -4.03
C ILE A 282 -19.85 35.48 -3.25
N LEU A 283 -19.59 36.12 -2.12
CA LEU A 283 -20.65 36.74 -1.32
C LEU A 283 -21.12 38.04 -1.97
N ASP A 284 -22.43 38.22 -2.12
CA ASP A 284 -23.05 39.29 -2.96
C ASP A 284 -22.73 40.73 -2.53
N ASP A 285 -22.39 40.97 -1.26
CA ASP A 285 -22.05 42.27 -0.73
C ASP A 285 -20.56 42.65 -0.85
N ALA A 286 -19.79 41.90 -1.60
CA ALA A 286 -18.33 42.05 -1.65
C ALA A 286 -17.92 43.22 -2.55
N ASP A 287 -17.28 44.26 -1.97
CA ASP A 287 -16.53 45.28 -2.72
C ASP A 287 -15.43 44.65 -3.57
N THR A 288 -15.15 45.22 -4.73
CA THR A 288 -14.04 44.79 -5.59
C THR A 288 -12.67 45.11 -4.97
N ASP A 289 -12.62 46.03 -4.06
CA ASP A 289 -11.40 46.52 -3.42
C ASP A 289 -11.34 46.02 -1.96
N VAL A 290 -11.07 44.71 -1.79
CA VAL A 290 -10.93 44.13 -0.45
C VAL A 290 -9.55 44.46 0.10
N PRO A 291 -9.45 45.16 1.25
CA PRO A 291 -8.16 45.45 1.88
C PRO A 291 -7.31 44.21 2.10
N GLU A 292 -5.97 44.32 1.96
CA GLU A 292 -5.06 43.18 2.09
C GLU A 292 -5.10 42.47 3.44
N ASP A 293 -5.53 43.17 4.48
CA ASP A 293 -5.64 42.67 5.86
C ASP A 293 -6.99 41.98 6.14
N LYS A 294 -7.90 41.91 5.17
CA LYS A 294 -9.19 41.20 5.30
C LYS A 294 -9.22 39.94 4.46
N PRO A 295 -9.88 38.86 4.97
CA PRO A 295 -10.04 37.63 4.20
C PRO A 295 -10.91 37.90 2.95
N LEU A 296 -10.72 37.03 1.94
CA LEU A 296 -11.52 37.03 0.73
C LEU A 296 -13.00 36.79 1.08
N PRO A 297 -13.93 37.60 0.56
CA PRO A 297 -15.37 37.41 0.75
C PRO A 297 -15.86 36.23 -0.13
N LEU A 298 -15.31 35.05 0.15
CA LEU A 298 -15.58 33.80 -0.55
C LEU A 298 -16.03 32.73 0.45
N LYS A 299 -17.02 31.96 0.03
CA LYS A 299 -17.38 30.68 0.65
C LYS A 299 -16.97 29.56 -0.27
N ILE A 300 -16.13 28.65 0.23
CA ILE A 300 -15.57 27.55 -0.54
C ILE A 300 -16.25 26.26 -0.07
N HIS A 301 -17.02 25.66 -0.95
CA HIS A 301 -17.72 24.41 -0.69
C HIS A 301 -16.84 23.22 -1.02
N LEU A 302 -16.66 22.31 -0.07
CA LEU A 302 -15.88 21.11 -0.23
C LEU A 302 -16.77 19.92 -0.62
N LYS A 303 -16.25 18.98 -1.38
CA LYS A 303 -16.98 17.73 -1.72
C LYS A 303 -17.35 16.88 -0.49
N SER A 304 -16.71 17.10 0.66
CA SER A 304 -17.09 16.51 1.94
C SER A 304 -18.40 17.08 2.53
N GLY A 305 -18.94 18.15 1.95
CA GLY A 305 -20.08 18.88 2.50
C GLY A 305 -19.72 19.94 3.55
N GLN A 306 -18.44 20.17 3.80
CA GLN A 306 -17.95 21.24 4.67
C GLN A 306 -17.80 22.54 3.87
N GLU A 307 -17.86 23.68 4.57
CA GLU A 307 -17.60 25.01 4.00
C GLU A 307 -16.34 25.59 4.64
N LEU A 308 -15.54 26.26 3.83
CA LEU A 308 -14.34 26.96 4.26
C LEU A 308 -14.50 28.43 3.99
N CYS A 309 -14.30 29.27 5.02
CA CYS A 309 -14.36 30.72 5.00
C CYS A 309 -13.05 31.29 5.56
N ASN A 310 -12.93 32.62 5.53
CA ASN A 310 -11.77 33.35 6.08
C ASN A 310 -10.43 32.95 5.44
N ILE A 311 -10.42 32.78 4.13
CA ILE A 311 -9.21 32.56 3.36
C ILE A 311 -8.68 33.88 2.86
N ASP A 312 -7.41 34.14 3.06
CA ASP A 312 -6.76 35.37 2.62
C ASP A 312 -6.17 35.25 1.21
N GLN A 313 -5.64 34.08 0.84
CA GLN A 313 -5.03 33.87 -0.46
C GLN A 313 -5.20 32.43 -0.93
N ILE A 314 -5.33 32.24 -2.25
CA ILE A 314 -5.47 30.94 -2.91
C ILE A 314 -4.31 30.74 -3.87
N ILE A 315 -3.58 29.61 -3.73
CA ILE A 315 -2.47 29.23 -4.61
C ILE A 315 -2.81 27.89 -5.28
N ILE A 316 -2.85 27.88 -6.61
CA ILE A 316 -3.14 26.71 -7.42
C ILE A 316 -1.85 25.95 -7.68
N CYS A 317 -1.72 24.75 -7.12
CA CYS A 317 -0.56 23.87 -7.19
C CYS A 317 -0.89 22.57 -7.97
N THR A 318 -1.69 22.66 -9.03
CA THR A 318 -2.19 21.51 -9.80
C THR A 318 -1.25 21.05 -10.91
N GLY A 319 -0.05 21.63 -10.98
CA GLY A 319 1.02 21.25 -11.89
C GLY A 319 0.90 21.87 -13.27
N TYR A 320 1.42 21.18 -14.28
CA TYR A 320 1.61 21.70 -15.62
C TYR A 320 1.03 20.76 -16.68
N GLN A 321 0.73 21.30 -17.87
CA GLN A 321 0.39 20.57 -19.08
C GLN A 321 1.65 20.35 -19.93
N PHE A 322 1.72 19.24 -20.61
CA PHE A 322 2.75 18.98 -21.61
C PHE A 322 2.32 19.66 -22.90
N THR A 323 3.10 20.65 -23.38
CA THR A 323 2.79 21.44 -24.57
C THR A 323 4.04 21.62 -25.43
N LEU A 324 3.84 21.67 -26.74
CA LEU A 324 4.88 21.91 -27.76
C LEU A 324 4.38 22.99 -28.71
N PRO A 325 4.26 24.25 -28.28
CA PRO A 325 3.60 25.31 -29.08
C PRO A 325 4.28 25.60 -30.41
N PHE A 326 5.57 25.24 -30.53
CA PHE A 326 6.34 25.36 -31.75
C PHE A 326 6.20 24.16 -32.72
N LEU A 327 5.41 23.16 -32.39
CA LEU A 327 5.04 22.00 -33.20
C LEU A 327 3.51 21.90 -33.33
N PRO A 328 2.82 22.93 -33.84
CA PRO A 328 1.36 23.00 -33.82
C PRO A 328 0.69 21.90 -34.64
N ASP A 329 1.31 21.43 -35.71
CA ASP A 329 0.78 20.37 -36.59
C ASP A 329 0.74 18.99 -35.93
N PHE A 330 1.40 18.82 -34.76
CA PHE A 330 1.47 17.59 -34.02
C PHE A 330 0.54 17.58 -32.81
N HIS A 331 -0.31 18.61 -32.67
CA HIS A 331 -1.32 18.73 -31.60
C HIS A 331 -2.71 18.41 -32.15
N ASP A 332 -3.48 17.67 -31.37
CA ASP A 332 -4.93 17.60 -31.48
C ASP A 332 -5.57 17.65 -30.09
N ASP A 333 -5.75 18.87 -29.64
CA ASP A 333 -6.27 19.17 -28.30
C ASP A 333 -7.77 18.77 -28.14
N SER A 334 -8.44 18.30 -29.20
CA SER A 334 -9.82 17.81 -29.15
C SER A 334 -9.92 16.36 -28.70
N LEU A 335 -8.80 15.61 -28.76
CA LEU A 335 -8.75 14.20 -28.41
C LEU A 335 -8.42 13.99 -26.92
N THR A 336 -9.08 12.99 -26.32
CA THR A 336 -8.63 12.45 -25.05
C THR A 336 -7.40 11.53 -25.25
N PRO A 337 -6.59 11.26 -24.23
CA PRO A 337 -5.51 10.29 -24.34
C PRO A 337 -5.95 8.90 -24.81
N GLU A 338 -7.16 8.49 -24.47
CA GLU A 338 -7.74 7.22 -24.91
C GLU A 338 -8.07 7.22 -26.41
N ASP A 339 -8.57 8.34 -26.95
CA ASP A 339 -8.84 8.47 -28.38
C ASP A 339 -7.55 8.62 -29.18
N ALA A 340 -6.55 9.31 -28.63
CA ALA A 340 -5.26 9.57 -29.25
C ALA A 340 -4.36 8.32 -29.33
N LYS A 341 -4.59 7.28 -28.53
CA LYS A 341 -3.74 6.07 -28.52
C LYS A 341 -3.69 5.30 -29.85
N ASP A 342 -4.76 5.42 -30.62
CA ASP A 342 -4.91 4.76 -31.91
C ASP A 342 -4.54 5.68 -33.08
N ASN A 343 -4.18 6.94 -32.81
CA ASN A 343 -3.67 7.89 -33.80
C ASN A 343 -2.14 7.76 -33.91
N ASP A 344 -1.66 7.50 -35.12
CA ASP A 344 -0.25 7.18 -35.37
C ASP A 344 0.65 8.42 -35.58
N THR A 345 0.11 9.65 -35.54
CA THR A 345 0.87 10.88 -35.88
C THR A 345 0.83 11.97 -34.82
N ILE A 346 -0.13 11.96 -33.90
CA ILE A 346 -0.28 13.00 -32.91
C ILE A 346 0.77 12.85 -31.81
N LEU A 347 1.38 13.96 -31.40
CA LEU A 347 2.26 14.02 -30.19
C LEU A 347 1.51 14.45 -28.96
N ILE A 348 0.65 15.46 -29.04
CA ILE A 348 -0.04 16.04 -27.85
C ILE A 348 -1.55 16.01 -28.08
N SER A 349 -2.27 15.50 -27.06
CA SER A 349 -3.73 15.57 -26.95
C SER A 349 -4.14 16.56 -25.84
N ASP A 350 -4.60 16.08 -24.68
CA ASP A 350 -5.04 16.90 -23.54
C ASP A 350 -3.90 17.49 -22.68
N GLY A 351 -2.66 17.30 -23.08
CA GLY A 351 -1.46 17.75 -22.35
C GLY A 351 -1.07 16.88 -21.14
N SER A 352 -1.65 15.70 -20.98
CA SER A 352 -1.25 14.75 -19.93
C SER A 352 -0.17 13.77 -20.33
N GLN A 353 0.03 13.58 -21.65
CA GLN A 353 0.95 12.60 -22.26
C GLN A 353 1.53 13.13 -23.59
N ALA A 354 2.76 12.73 -23.91
CA ALA A 354 3.31 12.77 -25.26
C ALA A 354 3.11 11.40 -25.93
N HIS A 355 2.45 11.37 -27.08
CA HIS A 355 2.11 10.16 -27.83
C HIS A 355 3.16 9.80 -28.88
N ASN A 356 3.13 8.57 -29.37
CA ASN A 356 3.93 8.09 -30.50
C ASN A 356 5.46 8.26 -30.35
N LEU A 357 5.95 8.17 -29.10
CA LEU A 357 7.39 8.18 -28.81
C LEU A 357 7.89 6.77 -28.48
N HIS A 358 8.86 6.28 -29.24
CA HIS A 358 9.60 5.07 -28.90
C HIS A 358 10.55 5.37 -27.72
N LYS A 359 10.41 4.63 -26.64
CA LYS A 359 11.19 4.80 -25.38
C LYS A 359 11.19 6.24 -24.83
N ASP A 360 10.11 7.00 -25.06
CA ASP A 360 10.01 8.44 -24.72
C ASP A 360 11.11 9.31 -25.37
N ILE A 361 11.70 8.84 -26.45
CA ILE A 361 12.80 9.50 -27.15
C ILE A 361 12.44 9.81 -28.60
N PHE A 362 12.25 8.82 -29.45
CA PHE A 362 12.13 9.02 -30.91
C PHE A 362 10.67 9.09 -31.34
N TYR A 363 10.32 10.13 -32.08
CA TYR A 363 9.01 10.21 -32.72
C TYR A 363 8.92 9.15 -33.84
N ILE A 364 8.01 8.19 -33.65
CA ILE A 364 7.95 6.97 -34.47
C ILE A 364 7.75 7.25 -35.95
N PRO A 365 6.83 8.18 -36.38
CA PRO A 365 6.65 8.48 -37.82
C PRO A 365 7.89 9.11 -38.47
N ASP A 366 8.65 9.88 -37.68
CA ASP A 366 9.87 10.53 -38.16
C ASP A 366 10.94 10.63 -37.07
N PRO A 367 11.79 9.62 -36.94
CA PRO A 367 12.80 9.55 -35.88
C PRO A 367 13.91 10.59 -35.94
N THR A 368 13.95 11.46 -36.93
CA THR A 368 14.81 12.65 -36.94
C THR A 368 14.31 13.76 -35.99
N LEU A 369 13.13 13.58 -35.42
CA LEU A 369 12.60 14.33 -34.27
C LEU A 369 12.75 13.49 -33.03
N ALA A 370 13.56 13.93 -32.08
CA ALA A 370 13.82 13.23 -30.83
C ALA A 370 13.53 14.12 -29.63
N PHE A 371 13.25 13.49 -28.49
CA PHE A 371 12.90 14.12 -27.20
C PHE A 371 13.83 13.65 -26.11
N VAL A 372 14.29 14.55 -25.25
CA VAL A 372 15.10 14.23 -24.07
C VAL A 372 14.51 14.93 -22.86
N GLY A 373 14.18 14.14 -21.83
CA GLY A 373 13.64 14.68 -20.58
C GLY A 373 12.12 14.57 -20.43
N VAL A 374 11.45 13.67 -21.15
CA VAL A 374 10.01 13.39 -21.03
C VAL A 374 9.67 12.58 -19.77
N PRO A 375 10.41 11.52 -19.38
CA PRO A 375 10.11 10.73 -18.20
C PRO A 375 10.22 11.49 -16.87
N PHE A 376 9.45 11.06 -15.87
CA PHE A 376 9.49 11.59 -14.52
C PHE A 376 9.51 10.48 -13.45
N TYR A 377 9.70 10.82 -12.16
CA TYR A 377 10.05 9.92 -11.07
C TYR A 377 11.37 9.17 -11.32
N THR A 378 12.40 9.93 -11.67
CA THR A 378 13.72 9.44 -12.03
C THR A 378 14.83 10.28 -11.38
N ALA A 379 16.06 9.79 -11.45
CA ALA A 379 17.27 10.58 -11.23
C ALA A 379 17.55 11.40 -12.50
N THR A 380 16.89 12.53 -12.66
CA THR A 380 16.72 13.27 -13.91
C THR A 380 17.99 13.49 -14.72
N TYR A 381 19.07 13.99 -14.09
CA TYR A 381 20.30 14.36 -14.83
C TYR A 381 20.96 13.14 -15.48
N THR A 382 21.13 12.06 -14.74
CA THR A 382 21.78 10.84 -15.27
C THR A 382 20.90 10.14 -16.30
N LEU A 383 19.59 10.10 -16.08
CA LEU A 383 18.67 9.50 -17.05
C LEU A 383 18.69 10.27 -18.37
N PHE A 384 18.61 11.60 -18.29
CA PHE A 384 18.59 12.44 -19.49
C PHE A 384 19.91 12.36 -20.26
N GLU A 385 21.03 12.18 -19.58
CA GLU A 385 22.30 11.89 -20.22
C GLU A 385 22.29 10.57 -20.98
N PHE A 386 21.71 9.48 -20.43
CA PHE A 386 21.59 8.20 -21.16
C PHE A 386 20.66 8.30 -22.37
N GLN A 387 19.58 9.08 -22.26
CA GLN A 387 18.73 9.40 -23.42
C GLN A 387 19.51 10.18 -24.48
N ALA A 388 20.28 11.19 -24.07
CA ALA A 388 21.11 12.01 -24.95
C ALA A 388 22.18 11.17 -25.66
N ILE A 389 22.87 10.26 -24.96
CA ILE A 389 23.81 9.29 -25.52
C ILE A 389 23.10 8.44 -26.59
N THR A 390 21.90 7.96 -26.33
CA THR A 390 21.13 7.15 -27.26
C THR A 390 20.81 7.93 -28.54
N VAL A 391 20.31 9.17 -28.39
CA VAL A 391 20.01 10.06 -29.55
C VAL A 391 21.26 10.34 -30.34
N ALA A 392 22.38 10.71 -29.71
CA ALA A 392 23.63 11.02 -30.39
C ALA A 392 24.17 9.82 -31.19
N ASN A 393 24.13 8.59 -30.61
CA ASN A 393 24.57 7.39 -31.33
C ASN A 393 23.70 7.04 -32.52
N VAL A 394 22.37 7.24 -32.42
CA VAL A 394 21.43 7.01 -33.51
C VAL A 394 21.64 8.05 -34.62
N PHE A 395 21.73 9.35 -34.27
CA PHE A 395 21.87 10.42 -35.24
C PHE A 395 23.23 10.38 -35.96
N ALA A 396 24.28 10.00 -35.28
CA ALA A 396 25.61 9.79 -35.88
C ALA A 396 25.73 8.48 -36.69
N GLY A 397 24.69 7.66 -36.76
CA GLY A 397 24.68 6.38 -37.46
C GLY A 397 25.52 5.29 -36.76
N LEU A 398 25.78 5.43 -35.46
CA LEU A 398 26.55 4.47 -34.65
C LEU A 398 25.67 3.34 -34.08
N THR A 399 24.37 3.52 -34.17
CA THR A 399 23.36 2.52 -33.76
C THR A 399 22.16 2.66 -34.67
N ASP A 400 21.68 1.53 -35.20
CA ASP A 400 20.52 1.54 -36.08
C ASP A 400 19.20 1.54 -35.30
N LEU A 401 18.23 2.29 -35.81
CA LEU A 401 16.87 2.24 -35.31
C LEU A 401 16.18 0.95 -35.78
N PRO A 402 15.38 0.30 -34.95
CA PRO A 402 14.48 -0.76 -35.38
C PRO A 402 13.53 -0.29 -36.50
N SER A 403 12.91 -1.24 -37.20
CA SER A 403 11.90 -0.87 -38.21
C SER A 403 10.73 -0.14 -37.58
N GLU A 404 10.06 0.75 -38.32
CA GLU A 404 8.87 1.47 -37.84
C GLU A 404 7.80 0.53 -37.25
N THR A 405 7.61 -0.64 -37.89
CA THR A 405 6.68 -1.66 -37.41
C THR A 405 7.08 -2.18 -36.02
N ALA A 406 8.37 -2.37 -35.80
CA ALA A 406 8.88 -2.81 -34.48
C ALA A 406 8.72 -1.71 -33.41
N LEU A 407 9.05 -0.45 -33.77
CA LEU A 407 8.87 0.71 -32.89
C LEU A 407 7.41 0.87 -32.48
N ARG A 408 6.47 0.75 -33.42
CA ARG A 408 5.01 0.82 -33.14
C ARG A 408 4.52 -0.35 -32.30
N SER A 409 5.01 -1.57 -32.55
CA SER A 409 4.65 -2.74 -31.76
C SER A 409 5.06 -2.55 -30.32
N GLU A 410 6.28 -2.10 -30.06
CA GLU A 410 6.78 -1.83 -28.70
C GLU A 410 5.98 -0.72 -28.00
N TYR A 411 5.69 0.36 -28.73
CA TYR A 411 4.86 1.46 -28.21
C TYR A 411 3.45 0.97 -27.82
N ARG A 412 2.78 0.19 -28.69
CA ARG A 412 1.44 -0.34 -28.41
C ARG A 412 1.43 -1.35 -27.25
N GLU A 413 2.48 -2.16 -27.13
CA GLU A 413 2.63 -3.04 -25.95
C GLU A 413 2.82 -2.23 -24.68
N ARG A 414 3.56 -1.15 -24.71
CA ARG A 414 3.74 -0.24 -23.59
C ARG A 414 2.43 0.46 -23.20
N VAL A 415 1.65 0.94 -24.17
CA VAL A 415 0.30 1.48 -23.96
C VAL A 415 -0.60 0.44 -23.33
N LYS A 416 -0.59 -0.80 -23.81
CA LYS A 416 -1.38 -1.90 -23.23
C LYS A 416 -0.97 -2.21 -21.77
N LYS A 417 0.32 -2.10 -21.45
CA LYS A 417 0.88 -2.41 -20.12
C LYS A 417 0.65 -1.29 -19.11
N LYS A 418 0.87 -0.04 -19.50
CA LYS A 418 0.84 1.15 -18.61
C LYS A 418 -0.47 1.93 -18.65
N GLY A 419 -1.31 1.72 -19.66
CA GLY A 419 -2.42 2.60 -20.00
C GLY A 419 -1.94 3.91 -20.64
N VAL A 420 -2.82 4.90 -20.73
CA VAL A 420 -2.54 6.24 -21.26
C VAL A 420 -2.64 7.31 -20.16
N GLY A 421 -2.26 8.54 -20.48
CA GLY A 421 -2.29 9.69 -19.58
C GLY A 421 -1.03 9.82 -18.75
N LYS A 422 -1.08 10.63 -17.70
CA LYS A 422 0.10 11.08 -16.92
C LYS A 422 1.03 9.96 -16.45
N LYS A 423 0.50 8.76 -16.15
CA LYS A 423 1.31 7.62 -15.69
C LYS A 423 2.21 7.01 -16.76
N PHE A 424 1.91 7.22 -18.02
CA PHE A 424 2.60 6.58 -19.14
C PHE A 424 4.11 6.81 -19.10
N HIS A 425 4.52 8.05 -18.76
CA HIS A 425 5.94 8.44 -18.73
C HIS A 425 6.62 8.23 -17.36
N SER A 426 5.93 7.70 -16.36
CA SER A 426 6.53 7.41 -15.05
C SER A 426 7.50 6.24 -15.15
N LEU A 427 8.73 6.42 -14.68
CA LEU A 427 9.73 5.36 -14.54
C LEU A 427 9.93 4.95 -13.07
N LYS A 428 8.97 5.25 -12.20
CA LYS A 428 9.03 4.84 -10.80
C LYS A 428 9.32 3.35 -10.69
N ASP A 429 10.37 3.01 -9.94
CA ASP A 429 10.83 1.65 -9.65
C ASP A 429 11.33 0.82 -10.87
N ILE A 430 11.41 1.40 -12.08
CA ILE A 430 11.86 0.74 -13.32
C ILE A 430 12.93 1.54 -14.07
N GLU A 431 13.50 2.58 -13.47
CA GLU A 431 14.51 3.46 -14.09
C GLU A 431 15.77 2.69 -14.49
N GLU A 432 16.25 1.80 -13.62
CA GLU A 432 17.48 1.01 -13.88
C GLU A 432 17.30 0.05 -15.07
N ASP A 433 16.14 -0.61 -15.15
CA ASP A 433 15.79 -1.49 -16.25
C ASP A 433 15.70 -0.70 -17.57
N TYR A 434 15.09 0.49 -17.53
CA TYR A 434 14.98 1.36 -18.69
C TYR A 434 16.36 1.81 -19.21
N VAL A 435 17.27 2.25 -18.33
CA VAL A 435 18.63 2.62 -18.70
C VAL A 435 19.40 1.43 -19.26
N LYS A 436 19.26 0.26 -18.66
CA LYS A 436 19.87 -0.96 -19.16
C LYS A 436 19.40 -1.31 -20.58
N GLU A 437 18.09 -1.26 -20.85
CA GLU A 437 17.54 -1.50 -22.18
C GLU A 437 18.09 -0.53 -23.22
N LEU A 438 18.24 0.77 -22.87
CA LEU A 438 18.84 1.76 -23.77
C LEU A 438 20.30 1.43 -24.08
N LEU A 439 21.07 1.09 -23.05
CA LEU A 439 22.50 0.80 -23.21
C LEU A 439 22.75 -0.52 -23.91
N ASP A 440 21.97 -1.56 -23.64
CA ASP A 440 22.06 -2.84 -24.35
C ASP A 440 21.85 -2.63 -25.86
N TRP A 441 20.85 -1.81 -26.22
CA TRP A 441 20.59 -1.46 -27.62
C TRP A 441 21.73 -0.64 -28.24
N VAL A 442 22.17 0.44 -27.60
CA VAL A 442 23.25 1.29 -28.08
C VAL A 442 24.56 0.50 -28.19
N ASN A 443 24.90 -0.29 -27.20
CA ASN A 443 26.14 -1.08 -27.19
C ASN A 443 26.15 -2.19 -28.25
N ALA A 444 25.01 -2.79 -28.58
CA ALA A 444 24.90 -3.74 -29.69
C ALA A 444 25.30 -3.06 -31.02
N GLY A 445 24.74 -1.88 -31.33
CA GLY A 445 25.08 -1.15 -32.54
C GLY A 445 26.54 -0.66 -32.59
N ARG A 446 27.08 -0.24 -31.44
CA ARG A 446 28.50 0.14 -31.29
C ARG A 446 29.44 -1.04 -31.47
N ALA A 447 29.11 -2.20 -30.93
CA ALA A 447 29.91 -3.44 -31.10
C ALA A 447 30.00 -3.89 -32.55
N GLU A 448 28.92 -3.78 -33.33
CA GLU A 448 28.90 -4.04 -34.78
C GLU A 448 29.87 -3.13 -35.57
N ARG A 449 30.16 -1.94 -35.02
CA ARG A 449 31.05 -0.94 -35.61
C ARG A 449 32.47 -0.94 -35.00
N GLY A 450 32.75 -1.89 -34.09
CA GLY A 450 34.05 -2.02 -33.40
C GLY A 450 34.36 -0.92 -32.40
N LEU A 451 33.34 -0.25 -31.82
CA LEU A 451 33.47 0.80 -30.83
C LEU A 451 33.32 0.25 -29.42
N ASP A 452 33.98 0.90 -28.45
CA ASP A 452 33.89 0.56 -27.04
C ASP A 452 32.46 0.67 -26.52
N SER A 453 32.12 -0.18 -25.56
CA SER A 453 30.83 -0.15 -24.89
C SER A 453 30.73 1.06 -23.96
N ILE A 454 29.51 1.59 -23.86
CA ILE A 454 29.19 2.65 -22.90
C ILE A 454 28.74 1.99 -21.57
N GLU A 455 29.44 2.36 -20.50
CA GLU A 455 29.09 1.88 -19.16
C GLU A 455 27.78 2.48 -18.64
N GLY A 456 27.05 1.74 -17.80
CA GLY A 456 25.87 2.19 -17.10
C GLY A 456 26.13 3.10 -15.91
N HIS A 457 25.24 3.02 -14.93
CA HIS A 457 25.40 3.72 -13.66
C HIS A 457 26.63 3.23 -12.90
N THR A 458 27.29 4.16 -12.19
CA THR A 458 28.48 3.83 -11.37
C THR A 458 28.08 3.16 -10.03
N GLU A 459 29.03 2.47 -9.39
CA GLU A 459 28.83 1.94 -8.05
C GLU A 459 28.41 3.02 -7.03
N THR A 460 28.99 4.22 -7.15
CA THR A 460 28.61 5.38 -6.32
C THR A 460 27.16 5.81 -6.54
N TRP A 461 26.64 5.72 -7.76
CA TRP A 461 25.26 5.99 -8.07
C TRP A 461 24.34 4.94 -7.43
N HIS A 462 24.65 3.63 -7.56
CA HIS A 462 23.88 2.57 -6.94
C HIS A 462 23.84 2.68 -5.40
N ALA A 463 24.98 2.98 -4.78
CA ALA A 463 25.06 3.24 -3.35
C ALA A 463 24.19 4.45 -2.93
N ALA A 464 24.23 5.54 -3.69
CA ALA A 464 23.41 6.72 -3.45
C ALA A 464 21.90 6.44 -3.67
N LYS A 465 21.54 5.59 -4.66
CA LYS A 465 20.17 5.17 -4.91
C LYS A 465 19.59 4.36 -3.76
N GLU A 466 20.38 3.43 -3.22
CA GLU A 466 19.97 2.66 -2.04
C GLU A 466 19.88 3.55 -0.79
N ALA A 467 20.83 4.45 -0.58
CA ALA A 467 20.77 5.44 0.50
C ALA A 467 19.51 6.35 0.38
N GLN A 468 19.14 6.75 -0.83
CA GLN A 468 17.90 7.51 -1.07
C GLN A 468 16.65 6.67 -0.77
N ARG A 469 16.62 5.39 -1.19
CA ARG A 469 15.53 4.46 -0.85
C ARG A 469 15.38 4.30 0.66
N GLU A 470 16.48 4.09 1.39
CA GLU A 470 16.50 3.99 2.84
C GLU A 470 16.06 5.32 3.51
N ARG A 471 16.51 6.46 3.00
CA ARG A 471 16.11 7.78 3.50
C ARG A 471 14.63 8.07 3.27
N LEU A 472 14.09 7.74 2.11
CA LEU A 472 12.66 7.83 1.84
C LEU A 472 11.85 6.91 2.76
N LYS A 473 12.32 5.67 2.98
CA LYS A 473 11.72 4.76 3.97
C LYS A 473 11.76 5.37 5.37
N ALA A 474 12.93 5.85 5.81
CA ALA A 474 13.11 6.49 7.12
C ALA A 474 12.27 7.77 7.26
N PHE A 475 12.18 8.59 6.21
CA PHE A 475 11.38 9.80 6.18
C PHE A 475 9.89 9.49 6.32
N PHE A 476 9.39 8.48 5.63
CA PHE A 476 8.02 7.98 5.79
C PHE A 476 7.80 7.29 7.16
N GLU A 477 8.85 6.78 7.80
CA GLU A 477 8.78 6.18 9.14
C GLU A 477 8.82 7.24 10.26
N VAL A 478 9.65 8.29 10.15
CA VAL A 478 9.71 9.41 11.09
C VAL A 478 8.43 10.25 11.01
N SER A 479 7.95 10.53 9.82
CA SER A 479 6.64 11.16 9.58
C SER A 479 5.47 10.35 10.20
N LYS A 480 5.65 9.05 10.45
CA LYS A 480 4.71 8.21 11.20
C LYS A 480 4.83 8.35 12.73
N ARG A 481 5.99 8.79 13.24
CA ARG A 481 6.23 9.00 14.68
C ARG A 481 5.66 10.32 15.18
N ASP A 482 5.78 11.37 14.38
CA ASP A 482 5.34 12.72 14.74
C ASP A 482 3.83 12.93 14.48
N SER A 483 3.17 12.05 13.73
CA SER A 483 1.72 12.09 13.51
C SER A 483 0.88 11.52 14.67
N GLY A 484 1.42 11.46 15.87
CA GLY A 484 0.68 11.27 17.13
C GLY A 484 -0.16 12.49 17.53
N VAL A 485 -0.11 13.59 16.77
CA VAL A 485 -0.89 14.80 17.02
C VAL A 485 -1.94 14.97 15.94
N ALA A 486 -3.18 14.85 16.39
CA ALA A 486 -4.41 15.43 15.84
C ALA A 486 -4.81 15.11 14.40
N LEU A 487 -5.38 13.93 14.16
CA LEU A 487 -6.55 13.83 13.30
C LEU A 487 -7.78 14.11 14.16
N CYS A 488 -8.30 15.31 14.09
CA CYS A 488 -9.63 15.61 14.60
C CYS A 488 -10.66 14.79 13.79
N THR A 489 -10.97 13.61 14.30
CA THR A 489 -12.19 12.89 13.93
C THR A 489 -13.30 13.42 14.81
N HIS A 490 -13.99 14.44 14.36
CA HIS A 490 -15.32 14.74 14.87
C HIS A 490 -16.31 13.82 14.20
N GLY A 491 -16.94 12.99 14.98
CA GLY A 491 -18.02 12.13 14.55
C GLY A 491 -18.83 11.57 15.68
N GLU A 492 -19.50 12.40 16.45
CA GLU A 492 -20.74 11.99 17.09
C GLU A 492 -21.83 12.96 16.61
N PHE A 493 -22.73 12.45 15.81
CA PHE A 493 -24.04 13.06 15.63
C PHE A 493 -25.15 12.03 15.76
N SER A 494 -26.00 12.38 16.71
CA SER A 494 -27.27 11.82 17.14
C SER A 494 -28.28 11.70 16.01
N GLN A 495 -29.13 10.70 16.18
CA GLN A 495 -30.33 10.40 15.39
C GLN A 495 -31.32 11.55 15.28
N ALA A 496 -31.84 11.78 14.08
CA ALA A 496 -33.24 12.15 13.88
C ALA A 496 -33.72 11.92 12.43
N THR A 497 -34.66 11.02 12.31
CA THR A 497 -35.88 10.91 11.51
C THR A 497 -35.91 11.25 10.02
N MET A 498 -36.29 10.22 9.29
CA MET A 498 -37.03 10.03 8.03
C MET A 498 -37.88 11.20 7.49
N VAL A 499 -37.97 11.27 6.14
CA VAL A 499 -39.19 10.99 5.34
C VAL A 499 -38.83 10.82 3.85
N ASP A 500 -39.54 9.88 3.21
CA ASP A 500 -39.49 9.51 1.78
C ASP A 500 -39.90 10.65 0.83
N ASP A 501 -39.32 10.69 -0.37
CA ASP A 501 -40.17 10.71 -1.57
C ASP A 501 -39.43 10.22 -2.83
N GLU A 502 -40.13 9.36 -3.58
CA GLU A 502 -39.79 8.83 -4.89
C GLU A 502 -40.11 9.85 -5.98
N ARG A 503 -39.29 9.93 -7.01
CA ARG A 503 -39.68 9.78 -8.43
C ARG A 503 -38.54 9.89 -9.43
N ALA A 504 -38.38 8.80 -10.08
CA ALA A 504 -37.82 8.49 -11.39
C ALA A 504 -37.50 9.66 -12.36
N VAL A 505 -36.39 9.51 -13.12
CA VAL A 505 -36.33 9.29 -14.57
C VAL A 505 -34.86 9.15 -15.04
N ARG A 506 -34.55 7.98 -15.61
CA ARG A 506 -33.66 7.59 -16.72
C ARG A 506 -32.26 8.17 -16.87
N ALA A 507 -31.33 7.23 -16.76
CA ALA A 507 -30.32 6.80 -17.74
C ALA A 507 -29.28 7.86 -18.18
N ASP A 508 -28.03 7.66 -17.79
CA ASP A 508 -27.02 7.01 -18.61
C ASP A 508 -25.75 6.73 -17.81
N THR A 509 -25.24 5.59 -18.08
CA THR A 509 -23.97 4.99 -17.77
C THR A 509 -22.81 5.94 -17.53
N ASP A 510 -22.44 6.08 -16.24
CA ASP A 510 -21.07 6.09 -15.73
C ASP A 510 -21.14 6.06 -14.19
N THR A 511 -21.37 4.87 -13.65
CA THR A 511 -21.36 4.67 -12.20
C THR A 511 -19.94 4.76 -11.67
N ASP A 512 -19.62 5.92 -11.17
CA ASP A 512 -18.44 6.15 -10.33
C ASP A 512 -18.48 5.20 -9.12
N THR A 513 -17.57 4.22 -9.14
CA THR A 513 -17.37 3.22 -8.07
C THR A 513 -17.05 3.83 -6.70
N SER A 514 -16.93 5.15 -6.57
CA SER A 514 -16.68 5.86 -5.31
C SER A 514 -17.94 6.05 -4.45
N GLU A 515 -19.15 5.98 -5.01
CA GLU A 515 -20.41 6.07 -4.25
C GLU A 515 -20.81 4.78 -3.54
N ILE A 516 -20.24 3.64 -3.94
CA ILE A 516 -20.63 2.31 -3.44
C ILE A 516 -20.16 2.05 -1.99
N ILE A 517 -19.23 2.88 -1.45
CA ILE A 517 -18.60 2.65 -0.14
C ILE A 517 -19.08 3.63 0.95
N ARG A 518 -20.06 4.49 0.66
CA ARG A 518 -20.59 5.47 1.61
C ARG A 518 -21.91 5.05 2.22
N LYS A 519 -21.92 5.02 3.54
CA LYS A 519 -22.97 4.77 4.55
C LYS A 519 -23.14 3.30 4.90
N ASP A 520 -22.88 3.00 6.18
CA ASP A 520 -23.44 1.82 6.83
C ASP A 520 -24.96 1.94 6.78
N PRO A 521 -25.64 1.13 5.98
CA PRO A 521 -27.10 1.04 6.06
C PRO A 521 -27.45 0.49 7.44
N LYS A 522 -28.56 0.90 8.02
CA LYS A 522 -29.08 0.29 9.26
C LYS A 522 -29.00 -1.23 9.12
N LYS A 523 -28.17 -1.87 9.95
CA LYS A 523 -27.91 -3.32 9.88
C LYS A 523 -29.25 -4.05 9.87
N ARG A 524 -29.55 -4.74 8.77
CA ARG A 524 -30.73 -5.62 8.71
C ARG A 524 -30.53 -6.76 9.68
N TRP A 525 -31.60 -7.30 10.31
CA TRP A 525 -31.46 -8.42 11.23
C TRP A 525 -30.73 -9.63 10.61
N VAL A 526 -30.77 -9.79 9.29
CA VAL A 526 -30.08 -10.84 8.52
C VAL A 526 -28.55 -10.62 8.55
N SER A 527 -28.04 -9.39 8.67
CA SER A 527 -26.60 -9.10 8.77
C SER A 527 -25.99 -9.52 10.10
N TYR A 528 -26.83 -9.67 11.14
CA TYR A 528 -26.38 -10.29 12.39
C TYR A 528 -26.03 -11.77 12.20
N ILE A 529 -26.67 -12.45 11.24
CA ILE A 529 -26.32 -13.83 10.88
C ILE A 529 -25.07 -13.83 9.97
N TRP A 530 -25.08 -13.04 8.89
CA TRP A 530 -23.94 -12.99 7.96
C TRP A 530 -23.75 -11.59 7.36
N ASP A 531 -22.58 -11.01 7.55
CA ASP A 531 -22.25 -9.63 7.21
C ASP A 531 -22.26 -9.33 5.69
N THR A 532 -22.07 -10.35 4.85
CA THR A 532 -22.09 -10.23 3.39
C THR A 532 -23.45 -9.75 2.83
N PHE A 533 -24.54 -9.95 3.57
CA PHE A 533 -25.90 -9.60 3.10
C PHE A 533 -26.17 -8.08 3.05
N ASP A 534 -25.44 -7.27 3.81
CA ASP A 534 -25.59 -5.81 3.82
C ASP A 534 -24.59 -5.09 2.90
N LYS A 535 -23.71 -5.83 2.23
CA LYS A 535 -22.74 -5.26 1.32
C LYS A 535 -23.35 -4.98 -0.06
N SER A 536 -22.70 -4.09 -0.82
CA SER A 536 -23.08 -3.83 -2.21
C SER A 536 -23.08 -5.11 -3.06
N PRO A 537 -23.84 -5.16 -4.17
CA PRO A 537 -23.89 -6.35 -5.02
C PRO A 537 -22.51 -6.82 -5.51
N GLU A 538 -21.59 -5.89 -5.78
CA GLU A 538 -20.23 -6.17 -6.25
C GLU A 538 -19.38 -6.73 -5.11
N GLU A 539 -19.40 -6.09 -3.93
CA GLU A 539 -18.71 -6.59 -2.75
C GLU A 539 -19.26 -7.96 -2.31
N ARG A 540 -20.58 -8.15 -2.39
CA ARG A 540 -21.23 -9.44 -2.07
C ARG A 540 -20.72 -10.55 -2.99
N ARG A 541 -20.62 -10.28 -4.30
CA ARG A 541 -20.07 -11.23 -5.28
C ARG A 541 -18.61 -11.56 -4.98
N LEU A 542 -17.79 -10.54 -4.70
CA LEU A 542 -16.39 -10.70 -4.31
C LEU A 542 -16.27 -11.56 -3.05
N LEU A 543 -16.97 -11.20 -1.96
CA LEU A 543 -16.92 -11.93 -0.69
C LEU A 543 -17.39 -13.37 -0.83
N THR A 544 -18.45 -13.63 -1.59
CA THR A 544 -18.93 -15.00 -1.84
C THR A 544 -17.87 -15.85 -2.54
N LYS A 545 -17.13 -15.30 -3.51
CA LYS A 545 -16.04 -16.01 -4.19
C LYS A 545 -14.84 -16.22 -3.26
N LEU A 546 -14.50 -15.25 -2.44
CA LEU A 546 -13.41 -15.35 -1.45
C LEU A 546 -13.76 -16.39 -0.37
N ASP A 547 -14.99 -16.37 0.14
CA ASP A 547 -15.46 -17.34 1.12
C ASP A 547 -15.45 -18.76 0.52
N ALA A 548 -15.90 -18.93 -0.73
CA ALA A 548 -15.88 -20.21 -1.42
C ALA A 548 -14.45 -20.73 -1.69
N ALA A 549 -13.47 -19.88 -1.90
CA ALA A 549 -12.09 -20.29 -2.17
C ALA A 549 -11.23 -20.31 -0.88
N ILE A 550 -11.00 -19.14 -0.26
CA ILE A 550 -10.07 -19.00 0.85
C ILE A 550 -10.61 -19.64 2.14
N LEU A 551 -11.85 -19.28 2.53
CA LEU A 551 -12.42 -19.76 3.79
C LEU A 551 -12.68 -21.28 3.75
N THR A 552 -13.16 -21.79 2.62
CA THR A 552 -13.38 -23.24 2.46
C THR A 552 -12.07 -24.01 2.51
N PHE A 553 -11.04 -23.58 1.77
CA PHE A 553 -9.74 -24.24 1.80
C PHE A 553 -9.09 -24.13 3.19
N ALA A 554 -9.13 -22.94 3.83
CA ALA A 554 -8.64 -22.74 5.17
C ALA A 554 -9.29 -23.71 6.18
N SER A 555 -10.63 -23.79 6.13
CA SER A 555 -11.38 -24.66 7.03
C SER A 555 -11.09 -26.13 6.80
N LEU A 556 -10.98 -26.56 5.53
CA LEU A 556 -10.64 -27.96 5.19
C LEU A 556 -9.18 -28.29 5.57
N GLY A 557 -8.22 -27.42 5.28
CA GLY A 557 -6.82 -27.64 5.66
C GLY A 557 -6.62 -27.66 7.18
N TYR A 558 -7.35 -26.79 7.93
CA TYR A 558 -7.30 -26.83 9.38
C TYR A 558 -8.02 -28.05 9.95
N PHE A 559 -9.07 -28.52 9.27
CA PHE A 559 -9.73 -29.77 9.57
C PHE A 559 -8.76 -30.95 9.47
N ILE A 560 -8.05 -31.13 8.34
CA ILE A 560 -7.11 -32.25 8.18
C ILE A 560 -5.92 -32.16 9.14
N LYS A 561 -5.39 -30.93 9.38
CA LYS A 561 -4.35 -30.72 10.39
C LYS A 561 -4.77 -31.24 11.77
N ASN A 562 -5.98 -30.88 12.22
CA ASN A 562 -6.47 -31.33 13.53
C ASN A 562 -6.86 -32.81 13.51
N LEU A 563 -7.30 -33.36 12.39
CA LEU A 563 -7.55 -34.78 12.21
C LEU A 563 -6.28 -35.61 12.45
N ASP A 564 -5.18 -35.24 11.83
CA ASP A 564 -3.86 -35.88 11.99
C ASP A 564 -3.39 -35.88 13.45
N GLN A 565 -3.60 -34.74 14.16
CA GLN A 565 -3.19 -34.62 15.54
C GLN A 565 -3.99 -35.51 16.50
N ILE A 566 -5.29 -35.63 16.27
CA ILE A 566 -6.18 -36.36 17.17
C ILE A 566 -6.19 -37.87 16.87
N ASN A 567 -5.96 -38.26 15.63
CA ASN A 567 -5.89 -39.64 15.20
C ASN A 567 -4.85 -40.44 15.99
N ILE A 568 -3.74 -39.82 16.44
CA ILE A 568 -2.76 -40.49 17.29
C ILE A 568 -3.36 -40.98 18.62
N ASN A 569 -4.24 -40.14 19.23
CA ASN A 569 -4.91 -40.49 20.50
C ASN A 569 -5.92 -41.64 20.28
N ASN A 570 -6.69 -41.56 19.20
CA ASN A 570 -7.68 -42.56 18.85
C ASN A 570 -7.01 -43.90 18.49
N ALA A 571 -5.91 -43.87 17.73
CA ALA A 571 -5.09 -45.05 17.42
C ALA A 571 -4.52 -45.68 18.71
N PHE A 572 -4.01 -44.83 19.62
CA PHE A 572 -3.40 -45.31 20.89
C PHE A 572 -4.39 -46.08 21.76
N VAL A 573 -5.62 -45.59 21.90
CA VAL A 573 -6.62 -46.29 22.72
C VAL A 573 -7.27 -47.49 22.01
N SER A 574 -7.09 -47.60 20.69
CA SER A 574 -7.69 -48.61 19.83
C SER A 574 -6.73 -49.71 19.37
N GLY A 575 -5.69 -50.03 20.16
CA GLY A 575 -4.82 -51.18 19.98
C GLY A 575 -3.38 -50.85 19.59
N MET A 576 -3.04 -49.65 19.18
CA MET A 576 -1.67 -49.24 18.86
C MET A 576 -0.75 -49.34 20.06
N LYS A 577 -1.25 -49.05 21.29
CA LYS A 577 -0.51 -49.16 22.54
C LYS A 577 -0.02 -50.60 22.76
N GLU A 578 -0.92 -51.55 22.62
CA GLU A 578 -0.70 -52.95 22.83
C GLU A 578 0.24 -53.54 21.77
N ASP A 579 -0.02 -53.17 20.50
CA ASP A 579 0.71 -53.65 19.33
C ASP A 579 2.17 -53.22 19.27
N LEU A 580 2.46 -51.99 19.71
CA LEU A 580 3.83 -51.44 19.70
C LEU A 580 4.50 -51.55 21.06
N GLY A 581 3.86 -52.19 22.06
CA GLY A 581 4.39 -52.30 23.41
C GLY A 581 4.66 -50.98 24.10
N MET A 582 3.76 -50.04 23.94
CA MET A 582 3.94 -48.67 24.46
C MET A 582 3.49 -48.56 25.91
N TYR A 583 4.43 -48.26 26.81
CA TYR A 583 4.21 -48.16 28.24
C TYR A 583 4.61 -46.79 28.79
N ASN A 584 4.28 -46.53 30.03
CA ASN A 584 4.64 -45.32 30.75
C ASN A 584 4.17 -44.04 30.01
N ASN A 585 5.03 -43.05 29.85
CA ASN A 585 4.74 -41.73 29.22
C ASN A 585 5.06 -41.67 27.73
N GLN A 586 5.13 -42.80 26.99
CA GLN A 586 5.55 -42.79 25.58
C GLN A 586 4.56 -42.05 24.67
N LEU A 587 3.27 -42.03 24.97
CA LEU A 587 2.30 -41.17 24.27
C LEU A 587 2.62 -39.69 24.46
N ASN A 588 2.96 -39.25 25.69
CA ASN A 588 3.40 -37.89 25.96
C ASN A 588 4.64 -37.51 25.16
N TYR A 589 5.63 -38.44 25.02
CA TYR A 589 6.83 -38.20 24.24
C TYR A 589 6.53 -38.03 22.75
N MET A 590 5.61 -38.82 22.18
CA MET A 590 5.17 -38.64 20.78
C MET A 590 4.52 -37.27 20.57
N GLN A 591 3.67 -36.83 21.47
CA GLN A 591 3.03 -35.51 21.42
C GLN A 591 4.07 -34.39 21.57
N ALA A 592 5.03 -34.56 22.50
CA ALA A 592 6.11 -33.60 22.69
C ALA A 592 7.01 -33.47 21.44
N CYS A 593 7.38 -34.59 20.79
CA CYS A 593 8.19 -34.57 19.55
C CYS A 593 7.49 -33.76 18.47
N TRP A 594 6.17 -33.93 18.28
CA TRP A 594 5.39 -33.13 17.36
C TRP A 594 5.42 -31.65 17.73
N THR A 595 5.18 -31.33 19.02
CA THR A 595 5.15 -29.93 19.51
C THR A 595 6.50 -29.24 19.33
N VAL A 596 7.61 -29.94 19.62
CA VAL A 596 8.97 -29.41 19.42
C VAL A 596 9.25 -29.14 17.95
N GLY A 597 8.87 -30.05 17.04
CA GLY A 597 8.97 -29.83 15.59
C GLY A 597 8.16 -28.59 15.17
N TYR A 598 6.95 -28.44 15.71
CA TYR A 598 6.06 -27.33 15.42
C TYR A 598 6.66 -25.98 15.86
N VAL A 599 7.15 -25.87 17.09
CA VAL A 599 7.77 -24.65 17.64
C VAL A 599 9.03 -24.26 16.83
N ILE A 600 9.91 -25.23 16.54
CA ILE A 600 11.13 -24.96 15.74
C ILE A 600 10.78 -24.50 14.33
N GLY A 601 9.72 -25.00 13.74
CA GLY A 601 9.30 -24.69 12.37
C GLY A 601 8.59 -23.36 12.23
N GLU A 602 7.91 -22.84 13.26
CA GLU A 602 6.96 -21.72 13.16
C GLU A 602 7.63 -20.41 12.73
N ILE A 603 8.73 -20.00 13.37
CA ILE A 603 9.45 -18.77 13.04
C ILE A 603 10.11 -18.84 11.65
N PRO A 604 10.91 -19.88 11.30
CA PRO A 604 11.50 -19.98 9.97
C PRO A 604 10.46 -20.02 8.86
N SER A 605 9.35 -20.70 9.07
CA SER A 605 8.29 -20.83 8.08
C SER A 605 7.56 -19.51 7.84
N ASN A 606 7.28 -18.73 8.90
CA ASN A 606 6.72 -17.40 8.79
C ASN A 606 7.65 -16.43 8.04
N MET A 607 8.96 -16.57 8.24
CA MET A 607 9.96 -15.81 7.47
C MET A 607 9.95 -16.21 5.99
N LEU A 608 9.79 -17.48 5.68
CA LEU A 608 9.72 -17.98 4.29
C LEU A 608 8.43 -17.53 3.60
N LEU A 609 7.30 -17.42 4.30
CA LEU A 609 6.05 -16.87 3.77
C LEU A 609 6.15 -15.42 3.28
N THR A 610 7.15 -14.66 3.74
CA THR A 610 7.40 -13.30 3.22
C THR A 610 8.18 -13.30 1.90
N LYS A 611 8.91 -14.38 1.61
CA LYS A 611 9.74 -14.52 0.41
C LYS A 611 9.12 -15.45 -0.65
N ILE A 612 8.47 -16.52 -0.21
CA ILE A 612 7.82 -17.48 -1.08
C ILE A 612 6.32 -17.16 -1.11
N ARG A 613 5.72 -17.27 -2.29
CA ARG A 613 4.28 -16.99 -2.47
C ARG A 613 3.44 -17.98 -1.65
N PRO A 614 2.48 -17.50 -0.83
CA PRO A 614 1.60 -18.35 -0.02
C PRO A 614 0.91 -19.46 -0.83
N ARG A 615 0.51 -19.16 -2.06
CA ARG A 615 -0.12 -20.10 -3.00
C ARG A 615 0.66 -21.39 -3.21
N TYR A 616 2.00 -21.34 -3.17
CA TYR A 616 2.84 -22.51 -3.35
C TYR A 616 3.32 -23.09 -2.02
N TRP A 617 3.69 -22.23 -1.07
CA TRP A 617 4.30 -22.67 0.18
C TRP A 617 3.34 -23.49 1.06
N LEU A 618 2.12 -22.98 1.29
CA LEU A 618 1.13 -23.62 2.14
C LEU A 618 0.72 -25.02 1.63
N PRO A 619 0.28 -25.18 0.37
CA PRO A 619 -0.09 -26.50 -0.13
C PRO A 619 1.09 -27.48 -0.18
N THR A 620 2.33 -27.00 -0.44
CA THR A 620 3.51 -27.87 -0.45
C THR A 620 3.79 -28.47 0.93
N MET A 621 3.71 -27.65 1.99
CA MET A 621 3.85 -28.14 3.36
C MET A 621 2.73 -29.10 3.73
N GLU A 622 1.51 -28.84 3.26
CA GLU A 622 0.34 -29.69 3.45
C GLU A 622 0.51 -31.07 2.79
N VAL A 623 1.04 -31.12 1.57
CA VAL A 623 1.39 -32.39 0.89
C VAL A 623 2.50 -33.14 1.66
N ILE A 624 3.52 -32.43 2.14
CA ILE A 624 4.65 -33.06 2.86
C ILE A 624 4.14 -33.74 4.13
N TRP A 625 3.36 -33.04 5.00
CA TRP A 625 2.89 -33.70 6.22
C TRP A 625 1.91 -34.84 5.93
N THR A 626 1.06 -34.70 4.89
CA THR A 626 0.17 -35.77 4.46
C THR A 626 0.94 -37.07 4.09
N VAL A 627 2.03 -36.93 3.32
CA VAL A 627 2.90 -38.09 2.98
C VAL A 627 3.54 -38.69 4.24
N LEU A 628 3.99 -37.84 5.17
CA LEU A 628 4.58 -38.33 6.44
C LEU A 628 3.52 -39.02 7.30
N THR A 629 2.28 -38.59 7.30
CA THR A 629 1.15 -39.24 7.98
C THR A 629 0.86 -40.62 7.38
N PHE A 630 0.89 -40.74 6.04
CA PHE A 630 0.84 -42.09 5.40
C PHE A 630 1.94 -43.02 5.93
N CYS A 631 3.16 -42.49 6.11
CA CYS A 631 4.29 -43.29 6.59
C CYS A 631 4.08 -43.83 8.02
N LEU A 632 3.28 -43.17 8.86
CA LEU A 632 2.93 -43.65 10.21
C LEU A 632 2.25 -45.00 10.19
N SER A 633 1.51 -45.33 9.13
CA SER A 633 0.85 -46.65 8.97
C SER A 633 1.84 -47.80 8.88
N ARG A 634 3.10 -47.55 8.55
CA ARG A 634 4.13 -48.56 8.40
C ARG A 634 5.13 -48.62 9.58
N CYS A 635 4.94 -47.79 10.61
CA CYS A 635 5.79 -47.80 11.78
C CYS A 635 5.56 -49.05 12.63
N ASN A 636 6.67 -49.65 13.09
CA ASN A 636 6.66 -50.84 13.93
C ASN A 636 7.34 -50.62 15.30
N THR A 637 7.90 -49.41 15.52
CA THR A 637 8.56 -49.07 16.78
C THR A 637 8.16 -47.67 17.25
N PRO A 638 8.09 -47.41 18.57
CA PRO A 638 7.80 -46.08 19.10
C PRO A 638 8.78 -45.00 18.60
N THR A 639 10.05 -45.35 18.44
CA THR A 639 11.08 -44.39 17.97
C THR A 639 10.80 -43.86 16.58
N GLN A 640 10.31 -44.71 15.64
CA GLN A 640 9.90 -44.28 14.30
C GLN A 640 8.77 -43.23 14.39
N PHE A 641 7.81 -43.44 15.30
CA PHE A 641 6.75 -42.46 15.53
C PHE A 641 7.31 -41.12 16.07
N TYR A 642 8.28 -41.12 16.96
CA TYR A 642 8.88 -39.88 17.47
C TYR A 642 9.50 -39.06 16.35
N VAL A 643 10.29 -39.72 15.46
CA VAL A 643 10.97 -39.06 14.34
C VAL A 643 9.94 -38.49 13.35
N LEU A 644 8.98 -39.28 12.88
CA LEU A 644 7.96 -38.82 11.94
C LEU A 644 7.11 -37.74 12.52
N ARG A 645 6.70 -37.86 13.80
CA ARG A 645 5.91 -36.79 14.48
C ARG A 645 6.65 -35.49 14.58
N PHE A 646 7.99 -35.49 14.76
CA PHE A 646 8.80 -34.28 14.71
C PHE A 646 8.72 -33.60 13.34
N PHE A 647 8.91 -34.34 12.23
CA PHE A 647 8.86 -33.76 10.90
C PHE A 647 7.44 -33.38 10.46
N ILE A 648 6.42 -34.08 10.90
CA ILE A 648 5.01 -33.67 10.73
C ILE A 648 4.78 -32.33 11.43
N GLY A 649 5.19 -32.18 12.69
CA GLY A 649 5.08 -30.91 13.42
C GLY A 649 5.80 -29.76 12.72
N LEU A 650 7.01 -30.01 12.20
CA LEU A 650 7.79 -29.04 11.44
C LEU A 650 7.06 -28.56 10.18
N ALA A 651 6.41 -29.46 9.43
CA ALA A 651 5.66 -29.10 8.22
C ALA A 651 4.32 -28.40 8.54
N GLU A 652 3.60 -28.87 9.58
CA GLU A 652 2.32 -28.31 10.02
C GLU A 652 2.43 -26.90 10.62
N SER A 653 3.61 -26.50 11.12
CA SER A 653 3.87 -25.20 11.76
C SER A 653 3.52 -24.01 10.87
N THR A 654 3.63 -24.20 9.56
CA THR A 654 3.37 -23.18 8.53
C THR A 654 1.90 -22.82 8.42
N PHE A 655 1.00 -23.80 8.62
CA PHE A 655 -0.38 -23.68 8.14
C PHE A 655 -1.20 -22.64 8.89
N TYR A 656 -1.25 -22.69 10.23
CA TYR A 656 -2.07 -21.81 11.03
C TYR A 656 -1.69 -20.31 10.87
N PRO A 657 -0.43 -19.90 11.10
CA PRO A 657 -0.04 -18.51 10.93
C PRO A 657 -0.12 -18.05 9.47
N GLY A 658 0.18 -18.93 8.50
CA GLY A 658 0.07 -18.62 7.08
C GLY A 658 -1.37 -18.38 6.63
N MET A 659 -2.32 -19.17 7.10
CA MET A 659 -3.75 -18.97 6.79
C MET A 659 -4.31 -17.74 7.48
N GLN A 660 -3.96 -17.45 8.74
CA GLN A 660 -4.34 -16.23 9.43
C GLN A 660 -3.81 -14.99 8.72
N TYR A 661 -2.58 -15.05 8.23
CA TYR A 661 -2.00 -13.99 7.42
C TYR A 661 -2.80 -13.77 6.13
N LEU A 662 -3.14 -14.84 5.41
CA LEU A 662 -3.87 -14.73 4.15
C LEU A 662 -5.31 -14.24 4.38
N ILE A 663 -6.05 -14.82 5.32
CA ILE A 663 -7.40 -14.36 5.70
C ILE A 663 -7.35 -12.88 6.10
N GLY A 664 -6.38 -12.52 6.95
CA GLY A 664 -6.16 -11.13 7.33
C GLY A 664 -5.85 -10.20 6.16
N SER A 665 -5.32 -10.69 5.02
CA SER A 665 -4.99 -9.87 3.86
C SER A 665 -6.18 -9.59 2.94
N TRP A 666 -7.23 -10.42 2.96
CA TRP A 666 -8.37 -10.33 2.05
C TRP A 666 -9.65 -9.78 2.68
N TYR A 667 -9.82 -9.90 4.02
CA TYR A 667 -11.05 -9.51 4.72
C TYR A 667 -10.86 -8.29 5.61
N ARG A 668 -11.91 -7.46 5.69
CA ARG A 668 -11.97 -6.27 6.54
C ARG A 668 -12.15 -6.64 8.01
N LYS A 669 -11.93 -5.68 8.93
CA LYS A 669 -12.06 -5.90 10.39
C LYS A 669 -13.45 -6.38 10.79
N ASP A 670 -14.49 -5.81 10.19
CA ASP A 670 -15.90 -6.15 10.43
C ASP A 670 -16.29 -7.54 9.89
N GLU A 671 -15.51 -8.11 8.96
CA GLU A 671 -15.72 -9.39 8.29
C GLU A 671 -14.88 -10.52 8.89
N LEU A 672 -13.79 -10.17 9.58
CA LEU A 672 -12.74 -11.10 9.99
C LEU A 672 -13.17 -12.04 11.11
N ALA A 673 -13.92 -11.55 12.12
CA ALA A 673 -14.19 -12.31 13.34
C ALA A 673 -15.04 -13.57 13.08
N LYS A 674 -16.14 -13.45 12.35
CA LYS A 674 -17.00 -14.60 12.03
C LYS A 674 -16.27 -15.65 11.21
N ARG A 675 -15.44 -15.22 10.22
CA ARG A 675 -14.65 -16.11 9.37
C ARG A 675 -13.53 -16.81 10.15
N SER A 676 -12.84 -16.11 11.03
CA SER A 676 -11.87 -16.71 11.93
C SER A 676 -12.52 -17.75 12.85
N CYS A 677 -13.72 -17.50 13.35
CA CYS A 677 -14.43 -18.46 14.20
C CYS A 677 -14.90 -19.71 13.44
N ILE A 678 -15.34 -19.56 12.19
CA ILE A 678 -15.65 -20.72 11.31
C ILE A 678 -14.39 -21.54 11.05
N PHE A 679 -13.28 -20.87 10.73
CA PHE A 679 -11.99 -21.52 10.57
C PHE A 679 -11.59 -22.30 11.83
N HIS A 680 -11.75 -21.71 13.02
CA HIS A 680 -11.46 -22.41 14.29
C HIS A 680 -12.46 -23.52 14.62
N ALA A 681 -13.73 -23.37 14.30
CA ALA A 681 -14.76 -24.41 14.54
C ALA A 681 -14.46 -25.72 13.77
N SER A 682 -13.73 -25.63 12.64
CA SER A 682 -13.33 -26.82 11.87
C SER A 682 -12.43 -27.76 12.66
N SER A 683 -11.68 -27.27 13.67
CA SER A 683 -10.89 -28.14 14.56
C SER A 683 -11.77 -29.03 15.44
N GLY A 684 -12.86 -28.50 15.99
CA GLY A 684 -13.82 -29.28 16.73
C GLY A 684 -14.54 -30.32 15.87
N ILE A 685 -14.88 -29.94 14.64
CA ILE A 685 -15.48 -30.84 13.65
C ILE A 685 -14.53 -31.97 13.28
N ALA A 686 -13.22 -31.66 13.11
CA ALA A 686 -12.17 -32.66 12.87
C ALA A 686 -12.07 -33.66 14.03
N SER A 687 -12.15 -33.17 15.25
CA SER A 687 -12.08 -34.01 16.46
C SER A 687 -13.28 -34.96 16.55
N MET A 688 -14.48 -34.48 16.21
CA MET A 688 -15.68 -35.35 16.12
C MET A 688 -15.51 -36.39 15.01
N PHE A 689 -15.08 -35.97 13.82
CA PHE A 689 -14.89 -36.82 12.68
C PHE A 689 -13.85 -37.91 12.96
N SER A 690 -12.74 -37.59 13.63
CA SER A 690 -11.68 -38.54 13.99
C SER A 690 -12.21 -39.68 14.88
N GLY A 691 -13.07 -39.37 15.87
CA GLY A 691 -13.69 -40.38 16.73
C GLY A 691 -14.59 -41.38 15.94
N TYR A 692 -15.45 -40.83 15.08
CA TYR A 692 -16.31 -41.65 14.22
C TYR A 692 -15.53 -42.37 13.13
N LEU A 693 -14.50 -41.74 12.57
CA LEU A 693 -13.60 -42.35 11.59
C LEU A 693 -12.93 -43.58 12.18
N MET A 694 -12.34 -43.48 13.39
CA MET A 694 -11.75 -44.62 14.07
C MET A 694 -12.77 -45.73 14.35
N ALA A 695 -13.97 -45.35 14.85
CA ALA A 695 -15.03 -46.32 15.08
C ALA A 695 -15.44 -47.10 13.82
N GLY A 696 -15.49 -46.41 12.66
CA GLY A 696 -15.84 -47.04 11.37
C GLY A 696 -14.69 -47.88 10.77
N VAL A 697 -13.48 -47.32 10.82
CA VAL A 697 -12.27 -47.96 10.23
C VAL A 697 -11.81 -49.18 11.01
N TYR A 698 -12.12 -49.27 12.31
CA TYR A 698 -11.78 -50.44 13.11
C TYR A 698 -12.35 -51.73 12.54
N ASN A 699 -13.48 -51.67 11.83
CA ASN A 699 -14.04 -52.83 11.12
C ASN A 699 -13.19 -53.35 9.96
N LEU A 700 -12.15 -52.61 9.58
CA LEU A 700 -11.18 -53.04 8.55
C LEU A 700 -9.98 -53.81 9.15
N HIS A 701 -9.98 -54.01 10.49
CA HIS A 701 -8.94 -54.76 11.18
C HIS A 701 -8.68 -56.14 10.53
N GLY A 702 -7.42 -56.47 10.21
CA GLY A 702 -7.01 -57.71 9.53
C GLY A 702 -7.12 -57.71 8.02
N LYS A 703 -7.86 -56.79 7.40
CA LYS A 703 -7.94 -56.69 5.95
C LYS A 703 -6.65 -56.14 5.37
N GLY A 704 -6.13 -56.80 4.31
CA GLY A 704 -4.88 -56.43 3.66
C GLY A 704 -3.62 -56.61 4.56
N GLY A 705 -3.75 -57.32 5.68
CA GLY A 705 -2.64 -57.49 6.62
C GLY A 705 -2.40 -56.29 7.55
N PHE A 706 -3.27 -55.25 7.51
CA PHE A 706 -3.16 -54.10 8.36
C PHE A 706 -4.07 -54.19 9.60
N ARG A 707 -3.58 -53.63 10.71
CA ARG A 707 -4.34 -53.49 11.95
C ARG A 707 -5.34 -52.29 11.85
N GLY A 708 -6.37 -52.24 12.74
CA GLY A 708 -7.39 -51.20 12.69
C GLY A 708 -6.82 -49.78 12.80
N TRP A 709 -5.81 -49.57 13.71
CA TRP A 709 -5.18 -48.26 13.85
C TRP A 709 -4.28 -47.87 12.64
N GLN A 710 -3.71 -48.85 11.91
CA GLN A 710 -2.94 -48.57 10.68
C GLN A 710 -3.85 -48.08 9.54
N TRP A 711 -5.04 -48.67 9.43
CA TRP A 711 -6.07 -48.18 8.49
C TRP A 711 -6.50 -46.76 8.74
N LEU A 712 -6.49 -46.30 10.01
CA LEU A 712 -6.79 -44.92 10.33
C LEU A 712 -5.83 -43.94 9.64
N PHE A 713 -4.52 -44.16 9.72
CA PHE A 713 -3.53 -43.30 9.06
C PHE A 713 -3.57 -43.40 7.54
N ILE A 714 -3.91 -44.59 6.98
CA ILE A 714 -4.06 -44.73 5.53
C ILE A 714 -5.23 -43.91 5.02
N ILE A 715 -6.40 -44.00 5.67
CA ILE A 715 -7.61 -43.29 5.25
C ILE A 715 -7.46 -41.79 5.50
N ASP A 716 -6.82 -41.39 6.59
CA ASP A 716 -6.47 -40.02 6.87
C ASP A 716 -5.69 -39.37 5.72
N GLY A 717 -4.59 -40.04 5.28
CA GLY A 717 -3.80 -39.57 4.16
C GLY A 717 -4.59 -39.53 2.83
N VAL A 718 -5.48 -40.51 2.61
CA VAL A 718 -6.36 -40.53 1.41
C VAL A 718 -7.34 -39.34 1.39
N ILE A 719 -7.84 -38.90 2.55
CA ILE A 719 -8.70 -37.73 2.69
C ILE A 719 -7.90 -36.43 2.54
N SER A 720 -6.71 -36.39 3.14
CA SER A 720 -5.88 -35.19 3.21
C SER A 720 -5.23 -34.83 1.88
N LEU A 721 -4.77 -35.80 1.10
CA LEU A 721 -4.03 -35.58 -0.14
C LEU A 721 -4.83 -34.78 -1.20
N PRO A 722 -6.09 -35.09 -1.52
CA PRO A 722 -6.88 -34.29 -2.46
C PRO A 722 -7.09 -32.84 -1.98
N ILE A 723 -7.27 -32.63 -0.67
CA ILE A 723 -7.45 -31.30 -0.08
C ILE A 723 -6.15 -30.50 -0.24
N ALA A 724 -5.01 -31.07 0.14
CA ALA A 724 -3.70 -30.45 -0.02
C ALA A 724 -3.40 -30.07 -1.49
N LEU A 725 -3.67 -30.97 -2.43
CA LEU A 725 -3.49 -30.70 -3.86
C LEU A 725 -4.43 -29.62 -4.39
N SER A 726 -5.66 -29.54 -3.87
CA SER A 726 -6.62 -28.48 -4.26
C SER A 726 -6.12 -27.07 -3.91
N GLY A 727 -5.24 -26.95 -2.91
CA GLY A 727 -4.66 -25.67 -2.48
C GLY A 727 -3.90 -24.96 -3.60
N TYR A 728 -3.19 -25.66 -4.46
CA TYR A 728 -2.48 -25.05 -5.60
C TYR A 728 -3.42 -24.31 -6.57
N PHE A 729 -4.69 -24.70 -6.61
CA PHE A 729 -5.70 -24.12 -7.50
C PHE A 729 -6.59 -23.11 -6.79
N LEU A 730 -6.98 -23.35 -5.54
CA LEU A 730 -7.94 -22.53 -4.80
C LEU A 730 -7.29 -21.38 -4.05
N MET A 731 -6.02 -21.51 -3.63
CA MET A 731 -5.33 -20.47 -2.86
C MET A 731 -4.91 -19.31 -3.75
N PRO A 732 -5.35 -18.08 -3.48
CA PRO A 732 -4.76 -16.90 -4.09
C PRO A 732 -3.49 -16.47 -3.33
N ASP A 733 -2.68 -15.65 -3.97
CA ASP A 733 -1.65 -14.86 -3.29
C ASP A 733 -2.29 -13.69 -2.54
N VAL A 734 -1.51 -12.82 -1.91
CA VAL A 734 -2.01 -11.57 -1.31
C VAL A 734 -2.60 -10.64 -2.39
N PRO A 735 -3.61 -9.81 -2.07
CA PRO A 735 -4.36 -9.03 -3.06
C PRO A 735 -3.50 -8.22 -4.03
N GLU A 736 -2.34 -7.71 -3.57
CA GLU A 736 -1.46 -6.83 -4.34
C GLU A 736 -0.79 -7.53 -5.53
N ILE A 737 -0.58 -8.85 -5.42
CA ILE A 737 0.11 -9.66 -6.45
C ILE A 737 -0.77 -10.80 -6.99
N ALA A 738 -2.00 -10.91 -6.50
CA ALA A 738 -2.89 -12.02 -6.83
C ALA A 738 -3.45 -11.92 -8.25
N LYS A 739 -3.41 -13.05 -8.98
CA LYS A 739 -4.13 -13.26 -10.24
C LYS A 739 -4.86 -14.61 -10.20
N PRO A 740 -5.82 -14.78 -9.30
CA PRO A 740 -6.54 -16.05 -9.20
C PRO A 740 -7.54 -16.17 -10.37
N TRP A 741 -7.68 -17.36 -10.89
CA TRP A 741 -8.58 -17.68 -12.02
C TRP A 741 -10.08 -17.42 -11.77
N PHE A 742 -10.48 -17.36 -10.48
CA PHE A 742 -11.88 -17.18 -10.08
C PHE A 742 -12.26 -15.71 -9.83
N LEU A 743 -11.30 -14.77 -9.81
CA LEU A 743 -11.56 -13.34 -9.67
C LEU A 743 -11.22 -12.60 -10.97
N THR A 744 -12.05 -11.63 -11.30
CA THR A 744 -11.79 -10.69 -12.38
C THR A 744 -10.79 -9.59 -11.92
N GLU A 745 -10.11 -8.92 -12.85
CA GLU A 745 -9.20 -7.82 -12.51
C GLU A 745 -9.91 -6.69 -11.74
N LYS A 746 -11.19 -6.42 -12.06
CA LYS A 746 -12.01 -5.44 -11.33
C LYS A 746 -12.27 -5.86 -9.88
N GLU A 747 -12.52 -7.14 -9.62
CA GLU A 747 -12.71 -7.68 -8.27
C GLU A 747 -11.42 -7.67 -7.45
N VAL A 748 -10.27 -7.93 -8.08
CA VAL A 748 -8.95 -7.81 -7.43
C VAL A 748 -8.65 -6.35 -7.08
N ALA A 749 -8.88 -5.42 -8.01
CA ALA A 749 -8.72 -3.98 -7.76
C ALA A 749 -9.65 -3.48 -6.64
N LEU A 750 -10.91 -3.95 -6.62
CA LEU A 750 -11.86 -3.66 -5.54
C LEU A 750 -11.33 -4.19 -4.19
N SER A 751 -10.77 -5.39 -4.16
CA SER A 751 -10.20 -5.96 -2.94
C SER A 751 -9.02 -5.14 -2.42
N VAL A 752 -8.08 -4.74 -3.28
CA VAL A 752 -6.96 -3.85 -2.92
C VAL A 752 -7.47 -2.51 -2.39
N LYS A 753 -8.45 -1.88 -3.08
CA LYS A 753 -9.08 -0.63 -2.66
C LYS A 753 -9.75 -0.75 -1.28
N ARG A 754 -10.45 -1.86 -1.00
CA ARG A 754 -11.09 -2.15 0.29
C ARG A 754 -10.07 -2.23 1.43
N MET A 755 -8.91 -2.86 1.19
CA MET A 755 -7.84 -2.98 2.18
C MET A 755 -7.14 -1.64 2.44
N GLN A 756 -6.96 -0.81 1.40
CA GLN A 756 -6.40 0.54 1.53
C GLN A 756 -7.32 1.48 2.34
N LEU A 757 -8.64 1.38 2.15
CA LEU A 757 -9.63 2.17 2.90
C LEU A 757 -9.66 1.84 4.40
N GLU A 758 -9.22 0.64 4.80
CA GLU A 758 -9.06 0.25 6.20
C GLU A 758 -7.78 0.83 6.86
N GLY A 759 -7.02 1.66 6.14
CA GLY A 759 -5.78 2.25 6.64
C GLY A 759 -4.67 1.21 6.89
N ARG A 760 -4.73 0.04 6.23
CA ARG A 760 -3.68 -0.96 6.36
C ARG A 760 -2.41 -0.45 5.73
N LYS A 761 -1.39 -0.29 6.56
CA LYS A 761 -0.05 0.13 6.12
C LYS A 761 0.65 -1.05 5.45
N PRO A 762 1.41 -0.81 4.37
CA PRO A 762 2.29 -1.83 3.82
C PRO A 762 3.29 -2.30 4.90
N ARG A 763 3.71 -3.56 4.83
CA ARG A 763 4.67 -4.13 5.78
C ARG A 763 5.99 -3.38 5.73
N GLY A 764 6.51 -3.01 6.90
CA GLY A 764 7.83 -2.43 7.07
C GLY A 764 8.84 -3.42 7.67
N PRO A 765 10.14 -3.16 7.57
CA PRO A 765 11.14 -3.99 8.22
C PRO A 765 11.11 -3.86 9.74
N TYR A 766 11.46 -4.92 10.45
CA TYR A 766 11.66 -4.90 11.91
C TYR A 766 12.95 -4.15 12.26
N THR A 767 12.84 -2.88 12.66
CA THR A 767 13.98 -2.11 13.17
C THR A 767 14.23 -2.41 14.64
N LYS A 768 15.50 -2.23 15.11
CA LYS A 768 15.87 -2.42 16.53
C LYS A 768 15.01 -1.54 17.46
N ALA A 769 14.71 -0.30 17.05
CA ALA A 769 13.88 0.63 17.81
C ALA A 769 12.43 0.11 17.91
N LYS A 770 11.87 -0.42 16.81
CA LYS A 770 10.52 -0.99 16.76
C LYS A 770 10.41 -2.24 17.63
N LEU A 771 11.39 -3.14 17.53
CA LEU A 771 11.47 -4.30 18.42
C LEU A 771 11.55 -3.88 19.89
N LYS A 772 12.39 -2.88 20.23
CA LYS A 772 12.46 -2.35 21.59
C LYS A 772 11.10 -1.84 22.06
N LYS A 773 10.36 -1.09 21.24
CA LYS A 773 9.02 -0.59 21.55
C LYS A 773 8.04 -1.74 21.82
N ILE A 774 8.02 -2.78 20.96
CA ILE A 774 7.14 -3.94 21.12
C ILE A 774 7.46 -4.69 22.40
N PHE A 775 8.75 -4.94 22.68
CA PHE A 775 9.18 -5.64 23.92
C PHE A 775 9.08 -4.79 25.18
N THR A 776 8.87 -3.48 25.10
CA THR A 776 8.55 -2.64 26.27
C THR A 776 7.04 -2.44 26.48
N SER A 777 6.22 -2.82 25.50
CA SER A 777 4.75 -2.78 25.59
C SER A 777 4.21 -3.95 26.46
N TRP A 778 3.15 -3.69 27.22
CA TRP A 778 2.44 -4.73 27.94
C TRP A 778 1.71 -5.72 27.03
N HIS A 779 1.44 -5.33 25.76
CA HIS A 779 0.69 -6.13 24.80
C HIS A 779 1.30 -7.50 24.59
N ILE A 780 2.60 -7.57 24.34
CA ILE A 780 3.28 -8.85 24.06
C ILE A 780 3.25 -9.80 25.26
N TYR A 781 3.34 -9.27 26.49
CA TYR A 781 3.39 -10.11 27.69
C TYR A 781 2.01 -10.59 28.12
N LEU A 782 1.04 -9.68 28.29
CA LEU A 782 -0.28 -10.04 28.80
C LEU A 782 -1.13 -10.79 27.79
N LEU A 783 -1.07 -10.44 26.51
CA LEU A 783 -1.80 -11.18 25.47
C LEU A 783 -1.19 -12.57 25.26
N THR A 784 0.13 -12.70 25.35
CA THR A 784 0.81 -14.01 25.33
C THR A 784 0.42 -14.83 26.56
N LEU A 785 0.40 -14.25 27.76
CA LEU A 785 -0.05 -14.92 28.98
C LEU A 785 -1.52 -15.36 28.90
N LEU A 786 -2.39 -14.50 28.34
CA LEU A 786 -3.80 -14.84 28.09
C LEU A 786 -3.92 -16.12 27.28
N TYR A 787 -3.15 -16.22 26.19
CA TYR A 787 -3.24 -17.37 25.29
C TYR A 787 -2.54 -18.61 25.82
N ILE A 788 -1.43 -18.47 26.55
CA ILE A 788 -0.78 -19.57 27.29
C ILE A 788 -1.76 -20.19 28.27
N THR A 789 -2.39 -19.34 29.10
CA THR A 789 -3.31 -19.83 30.17
C THR A 789 -4.55 -20.44 29.55
N PHE A 790 -5.10 -19.88 28.46
CA PHE A 790 -6.20 -20.48 27.74
C PHE A 790 -5.82 -21.85 27.13
N ASN A 791 -4.75 -21.91 26.36
CA ASN A 791 -4.35 -23.12 25.63
C ASN A 791 -3.99 -24.27 26.57
N ASN A 792 -3.34 -23.98 27.69
CA ASN A 792 -2.90 -24.95 28.66
C ASN A 792 -3.89 -25.18 29.84
N SER A 793 -5.05 -24.54 29.79
CA SER A 793 -6.14 -24.84 30.75
C SER A 793 -6.86 -26.15 30.44
N SER A 794 -6.66 -26.69 29.23
CA SER A 794 -7.27 -27.93 28.72
C SER A 794 -6.35 -29.11 28.86
N GLY A 795 -6.93 -30.33 28.98
CA GLY A 795 -6.17 -31.57 29.04
C GLY A 795 -5.60 -31.96 27.65
N ALA A 796 -4.31 -32.24 27.61
CA ALA A 796 -3.63 -32.71 26.40
C ALA A 796 -3.86 -34.21 26.13
N GLN A 797 -4.39 -34.97 27.13
CA GLN A 797 -4.60 -36.40 27.04
C GLN A 797 -6.04 -36.74 26.64
N PRO A 798 -6.29 -37.96 26.11
CA PRO A 798 -7.63 -38.45 25.79
C PRO A 798 -8.42 -38.80 27.09
N ILE A 799 -8.66 -37.79 27.93
CA ILE A 799 -9.17 -37.96 29.30
C ILE A 799 -10.50 -38.74 29.33
N PHE A 800 -11.44 -38.37 28.49
CA PHE A 800 -12.75 -39.01 28.43
C PHE A 800 -12.67 -40.46 27.94
N GLN A 801 -11.85 -40.70 26.91
CA GLN A 801 -11.58 -42.04 26.39
C GLN A 801 -10.92 -42.92 27.42
N GLN A 802 -9.95 -42.42 28.19
CA GLN A 802 -9.28 -43.15 29.26
C GLN A 802 -10.24 -43.46 30.41
N PHE A 803 -11.15 -42.54 30.77
CA PHE A 803 -12.21 -42.79 31.74
C PHE A 803 -13.09 -43.94 31.26
N LEU A 804 -13.55 -43.97 30.02
CA LEU A 804 -14.39 -45.04 29.47
C LEU A 804 -13.64 -46.36 29.41
N LYS A 805 -12.36 -46.36 29.01
CA LYS A 805 -11.52 -47.57 28.90
C LYS A 805 -11.26 -48.17 30.28
N SER A 806 -11.21 -47.38 31.32
CA SER A 806 -11.01 -47.84 32.73
C SER A 806 -12.26 -48.34 33.40
N SER A 807 -13.45 -48.14 32.82
CA SER A 807 -14.70 -48.57 33.42
C SER A 807 -14.90 -50.09 33.39
N THR A 808 -15.18 -50.69 34.53
CA THR A 808 -15.40 -52.15 34.67
C THR A 808 -16.87 -52.50 34.65
N ASN A 809 -17.76 -51.56 34.95
CA ASN A 809 -19.21 -51.72 34.89
C ASN A 809 -19.91 -50.37 34.61
N PRO A 810 -20.45 -50.14 33.41
CA PRO A 810 -20.42 -51.05 32.22
C PRO A 810 -19.03 -51.05 31.54
N VAL A 811 -18.71 -52.14 30.83
CA VAL A 811 -17.54 -52.22 29.90
C VAL A 811 -17.95 -51.61 28.56
N TYR A 812 -17.19 -50.63 28.10
CA TYR A 812 -17.49 -49.95 26.82
C TYR A 812 -16.71 -50.61 25.67
N THR A 813 -17.35 -50.75 24.50
CA THR A 813 -16.69 -51.22 23.28
C THR A 813 -15.76 -50.12 22.71
N ILE A 814 -14.80 -50.53 21.86
CA ILE A 814 -13.85 -49.62 21.18
C ILE A 814 -14.63 -48.53 20.40
N THR A 815 -15.72 -48.90 19.76
CA THR A 815 -16.60 -47.97 19.06
C THR A 815 -17.20 -46.93 20.00
N GLN A 816 -17.67 -47.34 21.18
CA GLN A 816 -18.22 -46.42 22.20
C GLN A 816 -17.16 -45.51 22.83
N ILE A 817 -15.96 -46.06 23.06
CA ILE A 817 -14.81 -45.30 23.61
C ILE A 817 -14.41 -44.17 22.64
N ASN A 818 -14.55 -44.34 21.33
CA ASN A 818 -14.22 -43.32 20.35
C ASN A 818 -15.41 -42.40 20.01
N ALA A 819 -16.66 -42.92 20.03
CA ALA A 819 -17.84 -42.14 19.65
C ALA A 819 -18.35 -41.20 20.76
N TYR A 820 -18.38 -41.63 22.05
CA TYR A 820 -18.95 -40.79 23.12
C TYR A 820 -18.19 -39.49 23.37
N PRO A 821 -16.85 -39.43 23.33
CA PRO A 821 -16.11 -38.19 23.51
C PRO A 821 -16.34 -37.14 22.43
N THR A 822 -16.90 -37.52 21.27
CA THR A 822 -17.28 -36.54 20.21
C THR A 822 -18.30 -35.53 20.70
N THR A 823 -19.09 -35.84 21.73
CA THR A 823 -20.04 -34.92 22.38
C THR A 823 -19.34 -33.70 23.00
N THR A 824 -18.15 -33.86 23.56
CA THR A 824 -17.32 -32.75 24.08
C THR A 824 -16.97 -31.79 22.96
N HIS A 825 -16.56 -32.30 21.81
CA HIS A 825 -16.22 -31.48 20.64
C HIS A 825 -17.44 -30.85 20.00
N ALA A 826 -18.61 -31.51 20.05
CA ALA A 826 -19.87 -30.89 19.62
C ALA A 826 -20.19 -29.66 20.48
N VAL A 827 -20.05 -29.74 21.81
CA VAL A 827 -20.17 -28.61 22.73
C VAL A 827 -19.17 -27.51 22.38
N GLN A 828 -17.91 -27.86 22.11
CA GLN A 828 -16.88 -26.91 21.67
C GLN A 828 -17.32 -26.14 20.42
N VAL A 829 -17.77 -26.79 19.36
CA VAL A 829 -18.21 -26.15 18.12
C VAL A 829 -19.37 -25.18 18.38
N VAL A 830 -20.40 -25.66 19.05
CA VAL A 830 -21.60 -24.86 19.36
C VAL A 830 -21.24 -23.65 20.20
N THR A 831 -20.46 -23.82 21.25
CA THR A 831 -20.09 -22.70 22.14
C THR A 831 -19.14 -21.72 21.47
N THR A 832 -18.20 -22.17 20.60
CA THR A 832 -17.35 -21.28 19.79
C THR A 832 -18.20 -20.33 18.94
N LEU A 833 -19.23 -20.85 18.27
CA LEU A 833 -20.14 -20.05 17.46
C LEU A 833 -20.97 -19.10 18.33
N ILE A 834 -21.55 -19.59 19.44
CA ILE A 834 -22.31 -18.76 20.37
C ILE A 834 -21.46 -17.60 20.91
N TYR A 835 -20.23 -17.86 21.32
CA TYR A 835 -19.33 -16.85 21.83
C TYR A 835 -18.98 -15.79 20.78
N ALA A 836 -18.70 -16.22 19.55
CA ALA A 836 -18.40 -15.31 18.45
C ALA A 836 -19.60 -14.42 18.10
N TRP A 837 -20.75 -15.02 17.87
CA TRP A 837 -21.98 -14.29 17.51
C TRP A 837 -22.44 -13.37 18.63
N SER A 838 -22.43 -13.83 19.91
CA SER A 838 -22.82 -12.99 21.04
C SER A 838 -21.87 -11.78 21.21
N SER A 839 -20.57 -11.98 21.00
CA SER A 839 -19.57 -10.92 21.07
C SER A 839 -19.83 -9.83 20.02
N ASP A 840 -20.09 -10.22 18.76
CA ASP A 840 -20.28 -9.31 17.65
C ASP A 840 -21.67 -8.63 17.65
N THR A 841 -22.70 -9.31 18.16
CA THR A 841 -24.10 -8.83 18.08
C THR A 841 -24.55 -8.14 19.36
N PHE A 842 -24.66 -8.92 20.44
CA PHE A 842 -25.26 -8.45 21.69
C PHE A 842 -24.30 -7.62 22.56
N LEU A 843 -23.00 -7.92 22.48
CA LEU A 843 -21.98 -7.30 23.33
C LEU A 843 -21.25 -6.14 22.62
N GLY A 844 -21.66 -5.77 21.41
CA GLY A 844 -21.11 -4.62 20.69
C GLY A 844 -19.59 -4.72 20.44
N GLY A 845 -19.09 -5.92 20.07
CA GLY A 845 -17.68 -6.17 19.81
C GLY A 845 -16.82 -6.41 21.06
N ARG A 846 -17.40 -6.46 22.26
CA ARG A 846 -16.64 -6.74 23.49
C ARG A 846 -16.26 -8.21 23.54
N ARG A 847 -14.94 -8.51 23.59
CA ARG A 847 -14.41 -9.88 23.56
C ARG A 847 -14.28 -10.53 24.93
N TRP A 848 -14.07 -9.75 25.99
CA TRP A 848 -13.79 -10.23 27.34
C TRP A 848 -14.94 -11.00 28.05
N PRO A 849 -16.27 -10.67 27.90
CA PRO A 849 -17.31 -11.37 28.64
C PRO A 849 -17.47 -12.85 28.30
N PRO A 850 -17.48 -13.26 26.99
CA PRO A 850 -17.54 -14.69 26.64
C PRO A 850 -16.30 -15.46 27.11
N ILE A 851 -15.10 -14.82 27.13
CA ILE A 851 -13.87 -15.44 27.66
C ILE A 851 -14.04 -15.79 29.14
N LEU A 852 -14.62 -14.88 29.92
CA LEU A 852 -14.94 -15.14 31.33
C LEU A 852 -15.93 -16.30 31.53
N VAL A 853 -17.00 -16.34 30.72
CA VAL A 853 -18.01 -17.43 30.78
C VAL A 853 -17.35 -18.78 30.52
N GLY A 854 -16.56 -18.90 29.48
CA GLY A 854 -15.85 -20.15 29.13
C GLY A 854 -14.84 -20.58 30.19
N ALA A 855 -14.07 -19.62 30.76
CA ALA A 855 -13.16 -19.88 31.85
C ALA A 855 -13.90 -20.37 33.13
N CYS A 856 -15.06 -19.80 33.49
CA CYS A 856 -15.89 -20.25 34.59
C CYS A 856 -16.41 -21.68 34.38
N PHE A 857 -16.83 -22.03 33.14
CA PHE A 857 -17.22 -23.42 32.83
C PHE A 857 -16.05 -24.39 33.04
N ASN A 858 -14.82 -24.03 32.61
CA ASN A 858 -13.63 -24.85 32.82
C ASN A 858 -13.35 -25.04 34.34
N ILE A 859 -13.41 -23.97 35.14
CA ILE A 859 -13.19 -24.05 36.59
C ILE A 859 -14.18 -24.99 37.22
N MET A 860 -15.48 -24.86 36.93
CA MET A 860 -16.54 -25.72 37.43
C MET A 860 -16.29 -27.19 37.10
N CYS A 861 -15.97 -27.50 35.82
CA CYS A 861 -15.75 -28.87 35.38
C CYS A 861 -14.50 -29.47 36.01
N TYR A 862 -13.38 -28.76 35.94
CA TYR A 862 -12.09 -29.32 36.39
C TYR A 862 -11.95 -29.36 37.89
N ALA A 863 -12.52 -28.41 38.65
CA ALA A 863 -12.57 -28.50 40.12
C ALA A 863 -13.41 -29.71 40.59
N SER A 864 -14.55 -29.95 39.91
CA SER A 864 -15.38 -31.14 40.19
C SER A 864 -14.63 -32.44 39.86
N LEU A 865 -13.93 -32.54 38.75
CA LEU A 865 -13.16 -33.72 38.35
C LEU A 865 -11.91 -33.93 39.24
N ALA A 866 -11.34 -32.86 39.80
CA ALA A 866 -10.21 -32.97 40.73
C ALA A 866 -10.58 -33.65 42.02
N VAL A 867 -11.83 -33.47 42.47
CA VAL A 867 -12.37 -34.17 43.63
C VAL A 867 -12.56 -35.68 43.38
N TRP A 868 -12.88 -36.06 42.15
CA TRP A 868 -13.08 -37.40 41.59
C TRP A 868 -14.18 -38.22 42.26
N ASN A 869 -14.42 -38.07 43.55
CA ASN A 869 -15.46 -38.81 44.29
C ASN A 869 -16.84 -38.10 44.19
N ILE A 870 -17.32 -38.02 42.96
CA ILE A 870 -18.60 -37.37 42.56
C ILE A 870 -19.49 -38.40 41.82
N PRO A 871 -20.82 -38.19 41.73
CA PRO A 871 -21.71 -39.07 40.99
C PRO A 871 -21.24 -39.27 39.53
N VAL A 872 -21.38 -40.50 39.01
CA VAL A 872 -20.94 -40.84 37.65
C VAL A 872 -21.62 -39.95 36.61
N ALA A 873 -22.93 -39.67 36.77
CA ALA A 873 -23.66 -38.76 35.90
C ALA A 873 -23.05 -37.34 35.86
N TRP A 874 -22.58 -36.84 37.02
CA TRP A 874 -21.91 -35.55 37.07
C TRP A 874 -20.50 -35.56 36.42
N LYS A 875 -19.76 -36.69 36.54
CA LYS A 875 -18.52 -36.88 35.80
C LYS A 875 -18.73 -36.79 34.27
N TRP A 876 -19.77 -37.47 33.77
CA TRP A 876 -20.16 -37.37 32.37
C TRP A 876 -20.51 -35.93 31.96
N ALA A 877 -21.33 -35.25 32.74
CA ALA A 877 -21.69 -33.86 32.50
C ALA A 877 -20.44 -32.97 32.44
N CYS A 878 -19.50 -33.10 33.38
CA CYS A 878 -18.26 -32.34 33.41
C CYS A 878 -17.37 -32.67 32.20
N LEU A 879 -17.21 -33.95 31.84
CA LEU A 879 -16.40 -34.37 30.69
C LEU A 879 -16.98 -33.89 29.35
N ILE A 880 -18.29 -33.73 29.23
CA ILE A 880 -18.95 -33.16 28.05
C ILE A 880 -18.84 -31.65 28.04
N MET A 881 -19.18 -31.00 29.17
CA MET A 881 -19.27 -29.54 29.26
C MET A 881 -17.91 -28.83 29.27
N CYS A 882 -16.79 -29.50 29.57
CA CYS A 882 -15.45 -28.90 29.45
C CYS A 882 -15.16 -28.44 27.98
N GLY A 883 -15.88 -28.96 27.00
CA GLY A 883 -15.85 -28.45 25.61
C GLY A 883 -16.17 -26.97 25.51
N ALA A 884 -16.98 -26.40 26.42
CA ALA A 884 -17.31 -24.98 26.43
C ALA A 884 -16.08 -24.08 26.70
N GLY A 885 -15.07 -24.56 27.43
CA GLY A 885 -13.83 -23.84 27.65
C GLY A 885 -12.88 -23.88 26.46
N TYR A 886 -12.99 -24.89 25.59
CA TYR A 886 -12.11 -25.02 24.42
C TYR A 886 -12.45 -24.04 23.29
N GLY A 887 -13.66 -23.48 23.26
CA GLY A 887 -14.17 -22.60 22.21
C GLY A 887 -13.65 -21.16 22.21
N LEU A 888 -12.69 -20.79 23.06
CA LEU A 888 -12.27 -19.41 23.28
C LEU A 888 -11.12 -18.94 22.39
N SER A 889 -10.43 -19.83 21.67
CA SER A 889 -9.23 -19.53 20.87
C SER A 889 -9.45 -18.38 19.89
N GLY A 890 -10.52 -18.44 19.08
CA GLY A 890 -10.83 -17.43 18.09
C GLY A 890 -11.08 -16.04 18.70
N LEU A 891 -11.72 -15.98 19.88
CA LEU A 891 -11.95 -14.71 20.57
C LEU A 891 -10.68 -14.09 21.15
N CYS A 892 -9.80 -14.91 21.76
CA CYS A 892 -8.52 -14.43 22.28
C CYS A 892 -7.66 -13.83 21.16
N MET A 893 -7.60 -14.51 20.00
CA MET A 893 -6.87 -14.02 18.82
C MET A 893 -7.52 -12.77 18.23
N ALA A 894 -8.85 -12.74 18.09
CA ALA A 894 -9.56 -11.56 17.61
C ALA A 894 -9.32 -10.35 18.51
N TRP A 895 -9.34 -10.53 19.84
CA TRP A 895 -9.07 -9.46 20.79
C TRP A 895 -7.64 -8.91 20.65
N ALA A 896 -6.66 -9.79 20.49
CA ALA A 896 -5.27 -9.37 20.23
C ALA A 896 -5.14 -8.59 18.92
N HIS A 897 -5.82 -9.03 17.87
CA HIS A 897 -5.86 -8.31 16.57
C HIS A 897 -6.47 -6.91 16.70
N GLU A 898 -7.46 -6.73 17.56
CA GLU A 898 -8.10 -5.43 17.80
C GLU A 898 -7.19 -4.51 18.62
N ILE A 899 -6.58 -4.99 19.71
CA ILE A 899 -5.68 -4.21 20.56
C ILE A 899 -4.45 -3.75 19.76
N CYS A 900 -3.84 -4.64 18.98
CA CYS A 900 -2.66 -4.35 18.17
C CYS A 900 -3.00 -3.83 16.75
N SER A 901 -4.21 -3.31 16.52
CA SER A 901 -4.68 -2.94 15.17
C SER A 901 -3.89 -1.80 14.52
N ALA A 902 -3.28 -0.93 15.32
CA ALA A 902 -2.56 0.26 14.86
C ALA A 902 -1.21 -0.06 14.18
N ASP A 903 -0.57 -1.18 14.53
CA ASP A 903 0.76 -1.56 14.05
C ASP A 903 0.77 -3.01 13.55
N ASN A 904 1.01 -3.20 12.24
CA ASN A 904 0.98 -4.52 11.62
C ASN A 904 2.08 -5.45 12.11
N GLU A 905 3.28 -4.91 12.38
CA GLU A 905 4.43 -5.67 12.83
C GLU A 905 4.29 -6.04 14.32
N GLU A 906 3.81 -5.12 15.15
CA GLU A 906 3.45 -5.41 16.55
C GLU A 906 2.38 -6.52 16.60
N ARG A 907 1.32 -6.37 15.82
CA ARG A 907 0.26 -7.37 15.71
C ARG A 907 0.78 -8.75 15.29
N ALA A 908 1.63 -8.78 14.24
CA ALA A 908 2.20 -10.04 13.76
C ALA A 908 3.11 -10.69 14.80
N LEU A 909 3.95 -9.90 15.49
CA LEU A 909 4.85 -10.41 16.51
C LEU A 909 4.09 -10.86 17.76
N VAL A 910 3.10 -10.09 18.21
CA VAL A 910 2.28 -10.44 19.41
C VAL A 910 1.46 -11.71 19.15
N VAL A 911 0.75 -11.78 18.02
CA VAL A 911 -0.05 -12.96 17.67
C VAL A 911 0.82 -14.19 17.44
N GLY A 912 1.98 -14.02 16.80
CA GLY A 912 2.99 -15.09 16.68
C GLY A 912 3.48 -15.56 18.04
N SER A 913 3.87 -14.63 18.93
CA SER A 913 4.32 -14.97 20.28
C SER A 913 3.23 -15.65 21.12
N MET A 914 1.97 -15.24 21.01
CA MET A 914 0.82 -15.89 21.65
C MET A 914 0.76 -17.38 21.27
N ASN A 915 0.81 -17.67 19.98
CA ASN A 915 0.72 -19.04 19.47
C ASN A 915 1.95 -19.84 19.84
N GLU A 916 3.14 -19.34 19.56
CA GLU A 916 4.43 -19.99 19.81
C GLU A 916 4.61 -20.35 21.30
N MET A 917 4.48 -19.37 22.18
CA MET A 917 4.67 -19.57 23.62
C MET A 917 3.64 -20.50 24.22
N ALA A 918 2.40 -20.53 23.73
CA ALA A 918 1.42 -21.50 24.15
C ALA A 918 1.84 -22.95 23.83
N TYR A 919 2.41 -23.17 22.64
CA TYR A 919 2.94 -24.48 22.27
C TYR A 919 4.25 -24.84 23.00
N VAL A 920 5.11 -23.86 23.31
CA VAL A 920 6.29 -24.08 24.17
C VAL A 920 5.86 -24.64 25.52
N PHE A 921 4.82 -24.07 26.16
CA PHE A 921 4.28 -24.60 27.39
C PHE A 921 3.65 -25.99 27.19
N GLN A 922 2.96 -26.20 26.09
CA GLN A 922 2.35 -27.50 25.75
C GLN A 922 3.39 -28.61 25.49
N ALA A 923 4.63 -28.29 25.14
CA ALA A 923 5.70 -29.27 24.96
C ALA A 923 6.12 -29.96 26.26
N TRP A 924 6.20 -29.24 27.38
CA TRP A 924 6.71 -29.77 28.66
C TRP A 924 5.67 -29.92 29.76
N LEU A 925 4.68 -29.03 29.83
CA LEU A 925 3.69 -29.02 30.95
C LEU A 925 2.90 -30.34 31.07
N PRO A 926 2.40 -30.95 29.95
CA PRO A 926 1.74 -32.25 30.03
C PRO A 926 2.62 -33.39 30.56
N GLN A 927 3.94 -33.29 30.39
CA GLN A 927 4.90 -34.28 30.91
C GLN A 927 4.91 -34.28 32.45
N VAL A 928 4.51 -33.16 33.05
CA VAL A 928 4.52 -33.01 34.53
C VAL A 928 3.14 -33.23 35.11
N VAL A 929 2.09 -32.67 34.51
CA VAL A 929 0.76 -32.59 35.16
C VAL A 929 -0.30 -33.48 34.50
N TRP A 930 -0.15 -33.88 33.23
CA TRP A 930 -1.05 -34.77 32.49
C TRP A 930 -0.38 -36.07 32.11
N GLN A 931 0.30 -36.71 33.08
CA GLN A 931 1.05 -37.93 32.81
C GLN A 931 0.12 -39.11 32.51
N GLN A 932 0.45 -39.92 31.51
CA GLN A 932 -0.30 -41.11 31.11
C GLN A 932 -0.48 -42.08 32.28
N VAL A 933 0.50 -42.14 33.22
CA VAL A 933 0.47 -43.02 34.38
C VAL A 933 -0.56 -42.62 35.45
N ASP A 934 -1.01 -41.37 35.42
CA ASP A 934 -2.06 -40.83 36.35
C ASP A 934 -3.48 -41.16 35.86
N ALA A 935 -3.63 -41.84 34.69
CA ALA A 935 -4.95 -42.23 34.17
C ALA A 935 -5.67 -43.19 35.11
N PRO A 936 -7.00 -43.09 35.23
CA PRO A 936 -7.94 -42.13 34.61
C PRO A 936 -8.18 -40.86 35.42
N GLN A 937 -7.57 -40.71 36.62
CA GLN A 937 -7.93 -39.66 37.55
C GLN A 937 -7.31 -38.29 37.27
N TYR A 938 -6.14 -38.25 36.67
CA TYR A 938 -5.39 -37.03 36.25
C TYR A 938 -5.52 -35.83 37.22
N ARG A 939 -5.48 -36.10 38.55
CA ARG A 939 -5.77 -35.10 39.57
C ARG A 939 -4.89 -33.85 39.49
N LYS A 940 -3.58 -34.03 39.21
CA LYS A 940 -2.64 -32.90 39.01
C LYS A 940 -3.04 -32.04 37.82
N GLY A 941 -3.45 -32.67 36.71
CA GLY A 941 -3.91 -32.01 35.50
C GLY A 941 -5.18 -31.16 35.74
N TYR A 942 -6.17 -31.72 36.42
CA TYR A 942 -7.40 -30.97 36.71
C TYR A 942 -7.17 -29.77 37.67
N ILE A 943 -6.31 -29.92 38.68
CA ILE A 943 -5.91 -28.79 39.52
C ILE A 943 -5.19 -27.73 38.70
N THR A 944 -4.25 -28.09 37.86
CA THR A 944 -3.53 -27.16 36.97
C THR A 944 -4.49 -26.46 36.03
N GLY A 945 -5.41 -27.17 35.38
CA GLY A 945 -6.42 -26.59 34.50
C GLY A 945 -7.32 -25.57 35.22
N THR A 946 -7.70 -25.85 36.48
CA THR A 946 -8.46 -24.91 37.34
C THR A 946 -7.63 -23.65 37.63
N VAL A 947 -6.37 -23.80 38.01
CA VAL A 947 -5.45 -22.67 38.26
C VAL A 947 -5.25 -21.83 37.00
N MET A 948 -4.95 -22.47 35.87
CA MET A 948 -4.77 -21.76 34.59
C MET A 948 -6.03 -20.99 34.17
N SER A 949 -7.22 -21.57 34.35
CA SER A 949 -8.49 -20.89 34.09
C SER A 949 -8.72 -19.70 35.01
N THR A 950 -8.30 -19.79 36.28
CA THR A 950 -8.36 -18.69 37.24
C THR A 950 -7.41 -17.55 36.85
N VAL A 951 -6.17 -17.89 36.41
CA VAL A 951 -5.20 -16.91 35.91
C VAL A 951 -5.72 -16.28 34.61
N LEU A 952 -6.38 -17.05 33.75
CA LEU A 952 -7.04 -16.54 32.52
C LEU A 952 -8.06 -15.43 32.84
N ILE A 953 -8.88 -15.63 33.87
CA ILE A 953 -9.84 -14.61 34.35
C ILE A 953 -9.09 -13.36 34.82
N GLY A 954 -8.08 -13.52 35.67
CA GLY A 954 -7.26 -12.41 36.16
C GLY A 954 -6.57 -11.63 35.04
N THR A 955 -5.97 -12.34 34.09
CA THR A 955 -5.33 -11.74 32.91
C THR A 955 -6.34 -11.00 32.03
N THR A 956 -7.54 -11.56 31.86
CA THR A 956 -8.62 -10.91 31.11
C THR A 956 -9.01 -9.55 31.70
N PHE A 957 -9.16 -9.48 33.03
CA PHE A 957 -9.43 -8.22 33.73
C PHE A 957 -8.25 -7.25 33.67
N ALA A 958 -7.01 -7.73 33.81
CA ALA A 958 -5.82 -6.89 33.69
C ALA A 958 -5.70 -6.25 32.29
N ILE A 959 -5.90 -7.04 31.22
CA ILE A 959 -5.91 -6.54 29.83
C ILE A 959 -7.03 -5.51 29.67
N ARG A 960 -8.24 -5.79 30.16
CA ARG A 960 -9.36 -4.85 30.08
C ARG A 960 -9.08 -3.54 30.80
N PHE A 961 -8.46 -3.59 31.98
CA PHE A 961 -8.06 -2.41 32.75
C PHE A 961 -7.03 -1.56 32.02
N LEU A 962 -5.97 -2.20 31.51
CA LEU A 962 -4.91 -1.49 30.77
C LEU A 962 -5.41 -0.93 29.43
N GLN A 963 -6.23 -1.69 28.72
CA GLN A 963 -6.88 -1.20 27.51
C GLN A 963 -7.73 0.05 27.79
N HIS A 964 -8.53 0.02 28.85
CA HIS A 964 -9.36 1.17 29.25
C HIS A 964 -8.50 2.38 29.66
N ARG A 965 -7.39 2.12 30.35
CA ARG A 965 -6.43 3.16 30.72
C ARG A 965 -5.78 3.79 29.48
N GLU A 966 -5.32 3.00 28.52
CA GLU A 966 -4.78 3.50 27.26
C GLU A 966 -5.82 4.26 26.42
N GLU A 967 -7.06 3.79 26.39
CA GLU A 967 -8.17 4.51 25.77
C GLU A 967 -8.46 5.83 26.50
N GLY A 968 -8.34 5.86 27.84
CA GLY A 968 -8.47 7.05 28.67
C GLY A 968 -7.32 8.03 28.52
N GLU A 969 -6.08 7.54 28.48
CA GLU A 969 -4.89 8.35 28.24
C GLU A 969 -4.91 8.98 26.81
N LYS A 970 -5.41 8.25 25.83
CA LYS A 970 -5.68 8.76 24.49
C LYS A 970 -6.81 9.79 24.46
N ARG A 971 -7.76 9.74 25.38
CA ARG A 971 -8.84 10.75 25.54
C ARG A 971 -8.44 11.92 26.42
N GLY A 972 -7.74 11.68 27.52
CA GLY A 972 -7.35 12.68 28.50
C GLY A 972 -6.11 13.49 28.12
N GLY A 973 -5.27 13.02 27.19
CA GLY A 973 -4.22 13.80 26.59
C GLY A 973 -4.75 14.95 25.70
N VAL A 974 -6.06 15.00 25.49
CA VAL A 974 -6.78 16.10 24.81
C VAL A 974 -7.26 17.16 25.79
N ASP A 975 -7.45 16.82 27.09
CA ASP A 975 -8.01 17.77 28.08
C ASP A 975 -6.95 18.47 28.97
N VAL A 976 -5.70 18.01 29.03
CA VAL A 976 -4.67 18.60 29.90
C VAL A 976 -3.84 19.70 29.22
N SER A 977 -4.02 19.94 27.92
CA SER A 977 -3.42 21.10 27.22
C SER A 977 -4.30 22.36 27.27
N GLY A 978 -5.44 22.32 27.94
CA GLY A 978 -6.41 23.42 28.07
C GLY A 978 -6.45 24.16 29.42
N GLU A 979 -5.76 23.67 30.47
CA GLU A 979 -5.91 24.22 31.84
C GLU A 979 -4.64 24.68 32.55
N GLU A 980 -3.53 24.97 31.85
CA GLU A 980 -2.39 25.64 32.49
C GLU A 980 -1.95 26.88 31.71
N SER A 981 -2.81 27.93 31.67
CA SER A 981 -2.36 29.30 31.52
C SER A 981 -3.47 30.33 31.87
N GLU A 982 -3.92 30.32 33.12
CA GLU A 982 -4.56 31.48 33.72
C GLU A 982 -3.83 31.87 35.01
N SER A 983 -2.72 32.61 34.85
CA SER A 983 -2.32 33.59 35.86
C SER A 983 -1.24 34.53 35.27
N GLY A 984 -1.61 35.73 34.94
CA GLY A 984 -0.64 36.81 34.85
C GLY A 984 -0.67 37.63 33.56
N THR A 985 -1.33 38.77 33.73
CA THR A 985 -1.16 40.07 33.08
C THR A 985 -1.83 40.33 31.73
N GLU A 986 -2.81 41.20 31.82
CA GLU A 986 -3.43 41.95 30.73
C GLU A 986 -2.36 42.67 29.88
N GLU A 987 -2.47 42.54 28.57
CA GLU A 987 -2.46 43.63 27.58
C GLU A 987 -2.25 43.03 26.19
N GLY A 988 -3.13 43.33 25.27
CA GLY A 988 -2.97 43.07 23.83
C GLY A 988 -4.01 42.17 23.19
N ALA A 989 -5.17 42.74 22.91
CA ALA A 989 -6.19 42.12 22.07
C ALA A 989 -5.63 41.88 20.64
N GLY A 990 -5.08 40.72 20.39
CA GLY A 990 -4.82 40.20 19.06
C GLY A 990 -5.92 39.20 18.69
N SER A 991 -6.80 39.61 17.80
CA SER A 991 -7.88 38.78 17.28
C SER A 991 -7.28 37.53 16.59
N GLU A 992 -7.47 36.36 17.17
CA GLU A 992 -7.20 35.07 16.48
C GLU A 992 -8.10 34.97 15.24
N ARG A 993 -7.50 35.16 14.07
CA ARG A 993 -8.14 34.98 12.77
C ARG A 993 -7.99 33.54 12.24
N GLY A 994 -8.62 32.59 12.90
CA GLY A 994 -8.75 31.24 12.35
C GLY A 994 -9.85 31.17 11.28
N ALA A 995 -9.60 30.52 10.17
CA ALA A 995 -10.68 30.17 9.24
C ALA A 995 -11.62 29.14 9.89
N VAL A 996 -12.91 29.43 9.81
CA VAL A 996 -13.93 28.54 10.41
C VAL A 996 -14.41 27.55 9.35
N VAL A 997 -14.24 26.27 9.64
CA VAL A 997 -14.89 25.18 8.89
C VAL A 997 -16.24 24.94 9.55
N VAL A 998 -17.31 25.36 8.90
CA VAL A 998 -18.67 25.20 9.43
C VAL A 998 -19.29 23.95 8.77
N PRO A 999 -19.77 22.98 9.55
CA PRO A 999 -20.53 21.89 8.96
C PRO A 999 -21.92 22.39 8.53
N VAL A 1000 -22.31 22.10 7.30
CA VAL A 1000 -23.66 22.42 6.80
C VAL A 1000 -24.65 21.50 7.51
N GLN A 1001 -25.48 22.07 8.36
CA GLN A 1001 -26.69 21.40 8.82
C GLN A 1001 -27.67 21.34 7.66
N GLY A 1002 -27.77 20.20 7.01
CA GLY A 1002 -28.80 19.94 6.03
C GLY A 1002 -30.18 20.06 6.70
N LYS A 1003 -30.90 21.14 6.45
CA LYS A 1003 -32.36 21.15 6.61
C LYS A 1003 -32.94 20.44 5.39
N LEU A 1004 -33.59 19.35 5.68
CA LEU A 1004 -34.42 18.42 4.90
C LEU A 1004 -33.70 17.17 4.50
#